data_af43b40333793870d1ab4ddd8bc641ba
#
_entry.id   af43b40333793870d1ab4ddd8bc641ba
#
_cell.length_a   1.000
_cell.length_b   1.000
_cell.length_c   1.000
_cell.angle_alpha   90.00
_cell.angle_beta   90.00
_cell.angle_gamma   90.00
#
_symmetry.space_group_name_H-M   'P 1'
#
loop_
_entity.id
_entity.type
_entity.pdbx_description
1 polymer ?
#
loop_
_entity_poly.entity_id
_entity_poly.type
_entity_poly.pdbx_seq_one_letter_code
_entity_poly.pdbx_strand_id
1 'polypeptide(L)'
;MKKLVILNACLAMSLATFAQNNADNESKDNSLTKSDSLRMDSIIHALPDVMVKGTRPIVKLKGAALTYDLPQLLKDHPVDNAYEAIKQLPGVTEENDALKLNAQSVTVMIDGKATTMSSEQLYSLLKSIPTNRIANAEVLYNAPARYQVKGQVINLQLKHNQGITALQGEAFGSMKHQSRNRYNERASLLYTNKKWEIDMLYSFSHGKNFYYTDNEFAHNLADGSSYSYVTRSDINGRNLSHNIRLGINYNIAKNHQISLAYTSQLADQKSTAESSGDFESLLKINTKSYLHNFRLDYSTPFGFSAGAEYTYYKSPDEQWVTSSLFDTEESYDITSKQNINTWKVFLKQEHDLGSNWGLNYGANYTTTRDKSSQENTITNQTEDEASLYIGATKNFGTKLMMEASLMEEYYHTTIWHEWNLFPTLSITYLPKAGHIIKMGISSNRNYPSYWSVKNFTTYAFGGYGKIVGNPYLKPSRELDASLTYIYHSQYIASLFMEYDKDGFRQFPYQSSTKKEMEYKFSNCDHIINSGLMLRAPLNVCKWWKNSLTLIGIYQNQKNSHFYDLPFDRSNWYGVAKWNGNFIIGKHLLLNMDGTIHTKAIQGVIDIPTSGYLNAALTWKPLNNDKLQVKAYCNDIFKSTENYLHDTYKGQHVINETHKDRTLGISLTYRFGGYKAKQHEKVDTSRYGI
;
A
#
# COMPACT_ATOMS: atom_id res chain seq x y z
N MET A 1 6.74 -8.48 13.10
CA MET A 1 6.44 -8.48 11.68
C MET A 1 7.66 -8.35 10.79
N LYS A 2 8.66 -7.53 11.15
CA LYS A 2 9.83 -7.27 10.29
C LYS A 2 10.79 -8.46 10.14
N LYS A 3 10.78 -9.46 11.01
CA LYS A 3 11.78 -10.53 11.07
C LYS A 3 11.25 -11.95 10.80
N LEU A 4 9.96 -12.19 10.95
CA LEU A 4 9.37 -13.47 10.53
C LEU A 4 9.20 -13.54 9.02
N VAL A 5 9.00 -12.41 8.46
CA VAL A 5 9.18 -12.09 7.08
C VAL A 5 10.64 -12.34 6.69
N ILE A 6 11.58 -12.43 7.62
CA ILE A 6 13.01 -12.49 7.36
C ILE A 6 13.43 -13.80 6.69
N LEU A 7 12.83 -14.93 6.99
CA LEU A 7 13.21 -16.14 6.28
C LEU A 7 12.60 -16.25 4.86
N ASN A 8 11.46 -15.59 4.63
CA ASN A 8 10.92 -15.28 3.30
C ASN A 8 11.02 -13.80 2.95
N ALA A 9 11.34 -12.98 3.92
CA ALA A 9 11.42 -11.55 3.83
C ALA A 9 12.73 -11.05 3.28
N CYS A 10 13.73 -11.90 3.16
CA CYS A 10 14.93 -11.48 2.43
C CYS A 10 14.60 -11.12 0.97
N LEU A 11 13.61 -11.76 0.36
CA LEU A 11 13.09 -11.36 -0.95
C LEU A 11 12.01 -10.28 -0.86
N ALA A 12 11.16 -10.35 0.18
CA ALA A 12 10.07 -9.41 0.37
C ALA A 12 10.53 -8.06 0.90
N MET A 13 11.54 -8.00 1.78
CA MET A 13 12.04 -6.75 2.33
C MET A 13 12.72 -5.86 1.31
N SER A 14 13.33 -6.42 0.29
CA SER A 14 14.02 -5.64 -0.72
C SER A 14 13.06 -4.84 -1.64
N LEU A 15 11.82 -5.27 -1.76
CA LEU A 15 10.78 -4.56 -2.51
C LEU A 15 9.81 -3.77 -1.61
N ALA A 16 9.65 -4.18 -0.34
CA ALA A 16 8.76 -3.52 0.60
C ALA A 16 9.30 -2.19 1.14
N THR A 17 10.60 -1.94 1.08
CA THR A 17 11.22 -0.71 1.57
C THR A 17 10.84 0.54 0.79
N PHE A 18 10.30 0.41 -0.42
CA PHE A 18 9.74 1.56 -1.14
C PHE A 18 8.43 2.06 -0.58
N ALA A 19 7.66 1.20 0.08
CA ALA A 19 6.38 1.57 0.66
C ALA A 19 6.49 2.19 2.06
N GLN A 20 7.67 2.16 2.68
CA GLN A 20 7.84 2.63 4.06
C GLN A 20 8.02 4.13 4.22
N ASN A 21 8.27 4.83 3.14
CA ASN A 21 8.69 6.21 3.25
C ASN A 21 7.72 7.14 2.57
N ASN A 22 6.58 7.32 3.09
CA ASN A 22 5.77 8.53 2.87
C ASN A 22 4.47 8.44 3.66
N ALA A 23 4.62 8.16 4.91
CA ALA A 23 3.53 8.36 5.84
C ALA A 23 3.59 9.78 6.40
N ASP A 24 3.72 10.75 5.54
CA ASP A 24 3.56 12.10 6.00
C ASP A 24 2.65 12.83 5.04
N ASN A 25 1.51 13.15 5.56
CA ASN A 25 0.76 14.35 5.32
C ASN A 25 -0.65 14.25 4.76
N GLU A 26 -1.41 14.94 5.44
CA GLU A 26 -2.83 15.10 5.47
C GLU A 26 -3.44 15.89 4.35
N SER A 27 -4.65 15.54 4.01
CA SER A 27 -5.50 16.43 3.29
C SER A 27 -6.86 16.63 3.97
N LYS A 28 -7.47 17.71 3.65
CA LYS A 28 -8.80 18.09 4.02
C LYS A 28 -9.85 17.07 3.63
N ASP A 29 -10.79 16.98 4.51
CA ASP A 29 -12.16 16.73 4.11
C ASP A 29 -12.54 17.78 3.05
N ASN A 30 -12.66 17.35 1.78
CA ASN A 30 -13.17 18.17 0.72
C ASN A 30 -14.65 18.47 0.99
N SER A 31 -14.93 19.32 1.95
CA SER A 31 -16.09 20.14 1.86
C SER A 31 -15.85 21.11 0.70
N LEU A 32 -16.02 20.61 -0.53
CA LEU A 32 -16.21 21.47 -1.67
C LEU A 32 -17.19 22.54 -1.25
N THR A 33 -16.80 23.78 -1.30
CA THR A 33 -17.77 24.88 -1.21
C THR A 33 -18.87 24.57 -2.22
N LYS A 34 -20.10 24.95 -1.96
CA LYS A 34 -21.21 24.75 -2.91
C LYS A 34 -20.84 25.28 -4.31
N SER A 35 -19.89 26.22 -4.37
CA SER A 35 -19.25 26.77 -5.57
C SER A 35 -18.36 25.73 -6.28
N ASP A 36 -17.53 24.96 -5.56
CA ASP A 36 -16.65 23.97 -6.19
C ASP A 36 -17.41 22.73 -6.64
N SER A 37 -18.42 22.30 -5.88
CA SER A 37 -19.31 21.22 -6.30
C SER A 37 -20.20 21.66 -7.49
N LEU A 38 -20.68 22.90 -7.52
CA LEU A 38 -21.45 23.42 -8.66
C LEU A 38 -20.59 23.64 -9.90
N ARG A 39 -19.30 24.04 -9.74
CA ARG A 39 -18.37 24.18 -10.87
C ARG A 39 -17.87 22.83 -11.38
N MET A 40 -17.61 21.88 -10.49
CA MET A 40 -17.29 20.51 -10.87
C MET A 40 -18.51 19.80 -11.45
N ASP A 41 -19.70 19.98 -10.86
CA ASP A 41 -20.94 19.51 -11.46
C ASP A 41 -21.18 20.18 -12.82
N SER A 42 -20.85 21.45 -13.03
CA SER A 42 -20.97 22.10 -14.34
C SER A 42 -19.98 21.56 -15.38
N ILE A 43 -18.76 21.18 -14.99
CA ILE A 43 -17.82 20.47 -15.87
C ILE A 43 -18.31 19.04 -16.17
N ILE A 44 -18.90 18.37 -15.17
CA ILE A 44 -19.49 17.03 -15.32
C ILE A 44 -20.81 17.12 -16.12
N HIS A 45 -21.61 18.17 -15.95
CA HIS A 45 -22.84 18.39 -16.73
C HIS A 45 -22.63 18.99 -18.13
N ALA A 46 -21.46 19.60 -18.39
CA ALA A 46 -21.06 20.03 -19.73
C ALA A 46 -20.52 18.88 -20.60
N LEU A 47 -20.34 17.68 -20.03
CA LEU A 47 -20.25 16.47 -20.83
C LEU A 47 -21.64 16.26 -21.45
N PRO A 48 -21.82 16.35 -22.77
CA PRO A 48 -23.12 16.08 -23.37
C PRO A 48 -23.60 14.74 -22.85
N ASP A 49 -24.83 14.69 -22.34
CA ASP A 49 -25.55 13.47 -22.00
C ASP A 49 -25.63 12.59 -23.25
N VAL A 50 -24.56 11.86 -23.54
CA VAL A 50 -24.69 10.64 -24.26
C VAL A 50 -25.24 9.67 -23.23
N MET A 51 -26.56 9.73 -23.04
CA MET A 51 -27.30 8.71 -22.34
C MET A 51 -27.13 7.39 -23.06
N VAL A 52 -26.06 6.70 -22.76
CA VAL A 52 -26.11 5.24 -22.74
C VAL A 52 -26.96 4.92 -21.51
N LYS A 53 -28.22 4.57 -21.76
CA LYS A 53 -29.17 4.20 -20.72
C LYS A 53 -28.47 3.32 -19.68
N GLY A 54 -28.22 3.86 -18.50
CA GLY A 54 -28.30 3.07 -17.30
C GLY A 54 -27.05 2.64 -16.57
N THR A 55 -25.83 3.06 -16.89
CA THR A 55 -24.68 2.72 -16.01
C THR A 55 -23.98 3.96 -15.50
N ARG A 56 -23.97 4.14 -14.17
CA ARG A 56 -23.19 5.16 -13.48
C ARG A 56 -21.71 5.02 -13.86
N PRO A 57 -21.01 6.09 -14.27
CA PRO A 57 -19.62 5.98 -14.67
C PRO A 57 -18.75 5.48 -13.52
N ILE A 58 -17.89 4.51 -13.78
CA ILE A 58 -16.99 3.92 -12.79
C ILE A 58 -15.90 4.91 -12.39
N VAL A 59 -15.48 5.77 -13.32
CA VAL A 59 -14.42 6.76 -13.11
C VAL A 59 -14.97 8.16 -13.36
N LYS A 60 -14.67 9.07 -12.46
CA LYS A 60 -14.92 10.51 -12.58
C LYS A 60 -13.62 11.26 -12.40
N LEU A 61 -13.55 12.45 -12.95
CA LEU A 61 -12.45 13.37 -12.72
C LEU A 61 -12.80 14.33 -11.58
N LYS A 62 -11.92 14.50 -10.61
CA LYS A 62 -12.04 15.49 -9.55
C LYS A 62 -10.68 16.14 -9.32
N GLY A 63 -10.47 17.33 -9.84
CA GLY A 63 -9.16 17.97 -9.80
C GLY A 63 -8.07 17.10 -10.47
N ALA A 64 -6.94 16.97 -9.83
CA ALA A 64 -5.86 16.11 -10.26
C ALA A 64 -6.15 14.59 -10.08
N ALA A 65 -7.25 14.22 -9.41
CA ALA A 65 -7.56 12.84 -9.06
C ALA A 65 -8.50 12.16 -10.07
N LEU A 66 -8.26 10.88 -10.33
CA LEU A 66 -9.22 9.97 -10.94
C LEU A 66 -10.03 9.31 -9.82
N THR A 67 -11.29 9.67 -9.69
CA THR A 67 -12.17 9.15 -8.64
C THR A 67 -12.94 7.93 -9.14
N TYR A 68 -12.64 6.78 -8.58
CA TYR A 68 -13.30 5.50 -8.85
C TYR A 68 -14.46 5.28 -7.89
N ASP A 69 -15.67 5.05 -8.41
CA ASP A 69 -16.82 4.60 -7.63
C ASP A 69 -16.61 3.14 -7.23
N LEU A 70 -16.07 2.90 -6.03
CA LEU A 70 -15.75 1.54 -5.58
C LEU A 70 -16.98 0.65 -5.42
N PRO A 71 -18.13 1.08 -4.88
CA PRO A 71 -19.35 0.29 -4.89
C PRO A 71 -19.77 -0.20 -6.28
N GLN A 72 -19.61 0.64 -7.30
CA GLN A 72 -19.92 0.27 -8.68
C GLN A 72 -18.85 -0.66 -9.28
N LEU A 73 -17.57 -0.40 -9.01
CA LEU A 73 -16.46 -1.25 -9.46
C LEU A 73 -16.55 -2.66 -8.87
N LEU A 74 -16.95 -2.77 -7.59
CA LEU A 74 -17.00 -4.02 -6.83
C LEU A 74 -18.37 -4.73 -6.91
N LYS A 75 -19.33 -4.17 -7.64
CA LYS A 75 -20.70 -4.71 -7.71
C LYS A 75 -20.73 -6.18 -8.14
N ASP A 76 -19.95 -6.51 -9.14
CA ASP A 76 -19.88 -7.86 -9.71
C ASP A 76 -18.62 -8.63 -9.24
N HIS A 77 -17.80 -8.00 -8.39
CA HIS A 77 -16.58 -8.60 -7.81
C HIS A 77 -16.48 -8.27 -6.33
N PRO A 78 -17.33 -8.85 -5.48
CA PRO A 78 -17.35 -8.54 -4.06
C PRO A 78 -16.06 -9.00 -3.36
N VAL A 79 -15.46 -8.08 -2.62
CA VAL A 79 -14.29 -8.32 -1.77
C VAL A 79 -14.62 -8.02 -0.31
N ASP A 80 -13.80 -8.50 0.62
CA ASP A 80 -14.16 -8.54 2.05
C ASP A 80 -13.76 -7.26 2.81
N ASN A 81 -12.79 -6.50 2.31
CA ASN A 81 -12.22 -5.35 3.02
C ASN A 81 -11.65 -4.28 2.07
N ALA A 82 -11.21 -3.16 2.64
CA ALA A 82 -10.68 -2.03 1.89
C ALA A 82 -9.36 -2.35 1.17
N TYR A 83 -8.51 -3.16 1.74
CA TYR A 83 -7.25 -3.57 1.12
C TYR A 83 -7.50 -4.32 -0.19
N GLU A 84 -8.40 -5.32 -0.15
CA GLU A 84 -8.80 -6.07 -1.35
C GLU A 84 -9.53 -5.18 -2.36
N ALA A 85 -10.27 -4.16 -1.90
CA ALA A 85 -10.94 -3.19 -2.77
C ALA A 85 -9.94 -2.33 -3.55
N ILE A 86 -8.88 -1.88 -2.92
CA ILE A 86 -7.81 -1.10 -3.57
C ILE A 86 -7.12 -1.93 -4.65
N LYS A 87 -6.89 -3.21 -4.44
CA LYS A 87 -6.30 -4.13 -5.43
C LYS A 87 -7.12 -4.29 -6.71
N GLN A 88 -8.41 -3.93 -6.69
CA GLN A 88 -9.27 -3.94 -7.89
C GLN A 88 -9.15 -2.66 -8.73
N LEU A 89 -8.48 -1.63 -8.23
CA LEU A 89 -8.24 -0.42 -9.00
C LEU A 89 -7.33 -0.69 -10.21
N PRO A 90 -7.51 0.03 -11.31
CA PRO A 90 -6.64 -0.08 -12.47
C PRO A 90 -5.19 0.26 -12.17
N GLY A 91 -4.27 -0.56 -12.64
CA GLY A 91 -2.83 -0.37 -12.44
C GLY A 91 -2.31 -0.77 -11.06
N VAL A 92 -3.19 -1.12 -10.12
CA VAL A 92 -2.76 -1.57 -8.79
C VAL A 92 -2.38 -3.04 -8.84
N THR A 93 -1.18 -3.33 -8.38
CA THR A 93 -0.64 -4.67 -8.15
C THR A 93 -0.19 -4.82 -6.71
N GLU A 94 -0.02 -6.03 -6.26
CA GLU A 94 0.57 -6.36 -4.97
C GLU A 94 1.86 -7.13 -5.24
N GLU A 95 2.96 -6.65 -4.72
CA GLU A 95 4.26 -7.29 -4.81
C GLU A 95 4.86 -7.36 -3.41
N ASN A 96 5.14 -8.57 -2.92
CA ASN A 96 5.73 -8.79 -1.60
C ASN A 96 4.98 -8.07 -0.46
N ASP A 97 3.65 -8.22 -0.43
CA ASP A 97 2.76 -7.54 0.52
C ASP A 97 2.74 -6.00 0.42
N ALA A 98 3.35 -5.40 -0.61
CA ALA A 98 3.30 -3.97 -0.88
C ALA A 98 2.38 -3.64 -2.06
N LEU A 99 1.55 -2.61 -1.91
CA LEU A 99 0.75 -2.10 -3.02
C LEU A 99 1.61 -1.25 -3.94
N LYS A 100 1.44 -1.46 -5.23
CA LYS A 100 2.08 -0.72 -6.32
C LYS A 100 1.03 -0.14 -7.24
N LEU A 101 1.28 1.03 -7.79
CA LEU A 101 0.47 1.62 -8.86
C LEU A 101 1.34 1.76 -10.10
N ASN A 102 0.99 1.08 -11.21
CA ASN A 102 1.83 1.00 -12.41
C ASN A 102 3.27 0.53 -12.10
N ALA A 103 3.40 -0.49 -11.24
CA ALA A 103 4.67 -1.01 -10.74
C ALA A 103 5.52 -0.03 -9.90
N GLN A 104 5.01 1.15 -9.60
CA GLN A 104 5.66 2.18 -8.78
C GLN A 104 5.11 2.18 -7.35
N SER A 105 5.88 2.69 -6.40
CA SER A 105 5.45 2.85 -5.00
C SER A 105 4.26 3.79 -4.90
N VAL A 106 3.32 3.47 -4.02
CA VAL A 106 2.11 4.27 -3.82
C VAL A 106 1.84 4.52 -2.34
N THR A 107 1.57 5.77 -2.00
CA THR A 107 1.09 6.15 -0.67
C THR A 107 -0.43 5.96 -0.60
N VAL A 108 -0.91 5.27 0.43
CA VAL A 108 -2.36 5.13 0.66
C VAL A 108 -2.80 6.08 1.75
N MET A 109 -3.89 6.80 1.48
CA MET A 109 -4.53 7.73 2.41
C MET A 109 -5.96 7.28 2.71
N ILE A 110 -6.50 7.70 3.84
CA ILE A 110 -7.91 7.50 4.21
C ILE A 110 -8.55 8.86 4.46
N ASP A 111 -9.66 9.16 3.76
CA ASP A 111 -10.39 10.43 3.82
C ASP A 111 -9.51 11.67 3.59
N GLY A 112 -8.58 11.54 2.63
CA GLY A 112 -7.62 12.58 2.35
C GLY A 112 -6.58 12.80 3.44
N LYS A 113 -6.41 11.87 4.36
CA LYS A 113 -5.50 11.95 5.50
C LYS A 113 -4.40 10.92 5.36
N ALA A 114 -3.16 11.39 5.15
CA ALA A 114 -1.98 10.55 5.30
C ALA A 114 -1.72 10.32 6.80
N THR A 115 -1.17 9.20 7.14
CA THR A 115 -0.90 8.82 8.52
C THR A 115 0.59 8.63 8.77
N THR A 116 1.03 8.81 10.00
CA THR A 116 2.39 8.48 10.44
C THR A 116 2.58 6.98 10.74
N MET A 117 1.56 6.16 10.48
CA MET A 117 1.67 4.71 10.54
C MET A 117 2.52 4.18 9.37
N SER A 118 3.29 3.11 9.60
CA SER A 118 3.99 2.43 8.50
C SER A 118 3.00 1.79 7.52
N SER A 119 3.43 1.51 6.29
CA SER A 119 2.59 0.85 5.28
C SER A 119 2.00 -0.47 5.77
N GLU A 120 2.77 -1.30 6.49
CA GLU A 120 2.29 -2.55 7.07
C GLU A 120 1.17 -2.32 8.09
N GLN A 121 1.32 -1.30 8.94
CA GLN A 121 0.32 -0.91 9.93
C GLN A 121 -0.93 -0.40 9.25
N LEU A 122 -0.77 0.45 8.23
CA LEU A 122 -1.86 0.96 7.42
C LEU A 122 -2.58 -0.18 6.67
N TYR A 123 -1.86 -1.11 6.05
CA TYR A 123 -2.47 -2.25 5.36
C TYR A 123 -3.23 -3.17 6.33
N SER A 124 -2.70 -3.35 7.54
CA SER A 124 -3.43 -4.07 8.58
C SER A 124 -4.75 -3.37 8.96
N LEU A 125 -4.73 -2.04 9.06
CA LEU A 125 -5.94 -1.23 9.24
C LEU A 125 -6.90 -1.37 8.05
N LEU A 126 -6.42 -1.27 6.80
CA LEU A 126 -7.24 -1.41 5.60
C LEU A 126 -7.90 -2.80 5.51
N LYS A 127 -7.21 -3.85 5.92
CA LYS A 127 -7.77 -5.22 6.01
C LYS A 127 -8.89 -5.32 7.05
N SER A 128 -8.95 -4.39 7.99
CA SER A 128 -10.01 -4.32 9.00
C SER A 128 -11.22 -3.46 8.58
N ILE A 129 -11.09 -2.58 7.57
CA ILE A 129 -12.19 -1.72 7.10
C ILE A 129 -13.10 -2.49 6.14
N PRO A 130 -14.41 -2.61 6.45
CA PRO A 130 -15.36 -3.30 5.58
C PRO A 130 -15.63 -2.54 4.28
N THR A 131 -15.89 -3.26 3.19
CA THR A 131 -16.15 -2.65 1.86
C THR A 131 -17.40 -1.77 1.81
N ASN A 132 -18.41 -2.06 2.62
CA ASN A 132 -19.61 -1.25 2.68
C ASN A 132 -19.39 0.16 3.26
N ARG A 133 -18.26 0.38 3.94
CA ARG A 133 -17.85 1.68 4.48
C ARG A 133 -17.17 2.55 3.42
N ILE A 134 -16.80 2.00 2.28
CA ILE A 134 -16.07 2.71 1.24
C ILE A 134 -17.05 3.41 0.29
N ALA A 135 -16.77 4.67 -0.03
CA ALA A 135 -17.49 5.43 -1.05
C ALA A 135 -16.74 5.40 -2.39
N ASN A 136 -15.51 5.89 -2.39
CA ASN A 136 -14.71 6.07 -3.58
C ASN A 136 -13.23 5.79 -3.29
N ALA A 137 -12.44 5.66 -4.37
CA ALA A 137 -10.99 5.79 -4.29
C ALA A 137 -10.52 6.83 -5.31
N GLU A 138 -9.76 7.80 -4.85
CA GLU A 138 -9.09 8.77 -5.71
C GLU A 138 -7.69 8.28 -6.02
N VAL A 139 -7.35 8.18 -7.29
CA VAL A 139 -6.01 7.80 -7.77
C VAL A 139 -5.32 9.04 -8.33
N LEU A 140 -4.19 9.38 -7.71
CA LEU A 140 -3.34 10.48 -8.13
C LEU A 140 -1.98 9.89 -8.55
N TYR A 141 -1.67 9.95 -9.84
CA TYR A 141 -0.37 9.52 -10.34
C TYR A 141 0.75 10.48 -9.93
N ASN A 142 0.40 11.75 -9.70
CA ASN A 142 1.29 12.80 -9.25
C ASN A 142 0.49 13.67 -8.27
N ALA A 143 0.69 13.48 -6.98
CA ALA A 143 -0.08 14.18 -5.95
C ALA A 143 0.36 15.64 -5.81
N PRO A 144 -0.54 16.64 -6.00
CA PRO A 144 -0.22 18.02 -5.70
C PRO A 144 0.12 18.25 -4.22
N ALA A 145 0.94 19.26 -3.92
CA ALA A 145 1.44 19.53 -2.58
C ALA A 145 0.34 19.78 -1.53
N ARG A 146 -0.86 20.21 -1.95
CA ARG A 146 -2.02 20.37 -1.04
C ARG A 146 -2.46 19.07 -0.36
N TYR A 147 -2.12 17.92 -0.91
CA TYR A 147 -2.32 16.64 -0.24
C TYR A 147 -1.27 16.38 0.83
N GLN A 148 -0.23 17.21 0.88
CA GLN A 148 0.91 17.10 1.80
C GLN A 148 1.58 15.72 1.77
N VAL A 149 1.52 15.04 0.66
CA VAL A 149 2.22 13.81 0.31
C VAL A 149 2.93 13.98 -1.03
N LYS A 150 3.89 13.13 -1.29
CA LYS A 150 4.73 13.17 -2.48
C LYS A 150 4.50 11.91 -3.32
N GLY A 151 4.75 11.98 -4.64
CA GLY A 151 4.63 10.84 -5.54
C GLY A 151 3.20 10.40 -5.83
N GLN A 152 2.99 9.09 -5.97
CA GLN A 152 1.70 8.50 -6.31
C GLN A 152 0.84 8.25 -5.07
N VAL A 153 -0.47 8.50 -5.19
CA VAL A 153 -1.40 8.39 -4.06
C VAL A 153 -2.67 7.64 -4.44
N ILE A 154 -3.13 6.79 -3.55
CA ILE A 154 -4.50 6.24 -3.53
C ILE A 154 -5.18 6.75 -2.27
N ASN A 155 -6.14 7.68 -2.44
CA ASN A 155 -6.93 8.19 -1.33
C ASN A 155 -8.27 7.42 -1.25
N LEU A 156 -8.42 6.61 -0.23
CA LEU A 156 -9.64 5.87 0.04
C LEU A 156 -10.63 6.76 0.79
N GLN A 157 -11.77 7.06 0.19
CA GLN A 157 -12.83 7.85 0.80
C GLN A 157 -13.86 6.93 1.46
N LEU A 158 -14.10 7.14 2.75
CA LEU A 158 -15.13 6.44 3.48
C LEU A 158 -16.48 7.12 3.29
N LYS A 159 -17.56 6.40 3.59
CA LYS A 159 -18.93 6.95 3.55
C LYS A 159 -19.21 7.75 4.80
N HIS A 160 -19.53 9.01 4.61
CA HIS A 160 -20.01 9.92 5.64
C HIS A 160 -21.47 10.25 5.39
N ASN A 161 -22.36 9.86 6.30
CA ASN A 161 -23.79 10.09 6.19
C ASN A 161 -24.20 11.36 6.96
N GLN A 162 -23.69 12.50 6.56
CA GLN A 162 -23.98 13.77 7.24
C GLN A 162 -25.46 14.14 7.19
N GLY A 163 -25.99 14.55 8.35
CA GLY A 163 -27.33 15.08 8.48
C GLY A 163 -28.48 14.05 8.62
N ILE A 164 -28.18 12.77 8.55
CA ILE A 164 -29.16 11.68 8.69
C ILE A 164 -28.90 10.91 9.97
N THR A 165 -29.92 10.71 10.79
CA THR A 165 -29.81 9.81 11.95
C THR A 165 -29.88 8.36 11.49
N ALA A 166 -28.79 7.65 11.61
CA ALA A 166 -28.69 6.25 11.21
C ALA A 166 -27.69 5.49 12.08
N LEU A 167 -27.99 4.21 12.29
CA LEU A 167 -27.08 3.24 12.87
C LEU A 167 -26.89 2.11 11.86
N GLN A 168 -25.66 1.82 11.52
CA GLN A 168 -25.31 0.71 10.63
C GLN A 168 -24.09 -0.03 11.16
N GLY A 169 -24.03 -1.32 10.87
CA GLY A 169 -22.91 -2.14 11.31
C GLY A 169 -22.71 -3.37 10.44
N GLU A 170 -21.56 -4.00 10.66
CA GLU A 170 -21.18 -5.26 10.03
C GLU A 170 -20.52 -6.17 11.06
N ALA A 171 -20.91 -7.44 11.06
CA ALA A 171 -20.19 -8.53 11.69
C ALA A 171 -19.62 -9.43 10.57
N PHE A 172 -18.37 -9.78 10.68
CA PHE A 172 -17.64 -10.59 9.72
C PHE A 172 -16.84 -11.66 10.45
N GLY A 173 -16.86 -12.88 9.92
CA GLY A 173 -16.01 -13.97 10.38
C GLY A 173 -15.47 -14.72 9.19
N SER A 174 -14.19 -15.10 9.23
CA SER A 174 -13.57 -15.95 8.21
C SER A 174 -12.63 -16.98 8.82
N MET A 175 -12.60 -18.13 8.17
CA MET A 175 -11.61 -19.18 8.40
C MET A 175 -10.89 -19.43 7.09
N LYS A 176 -9.58 -19.52 7.12
CA LYS A 176 -8.73 -19.96 6.01
C LYS A 176 -7.77 -21.06 6.43
N HIS A 177 -7.64 -22.03 5.55
CA HIS A 177 -6.74 -23.17 5.69
C HIS A 177 -5.66 -23.10 4.63
N GLN A 178 -4.41 -23.03 5.06
CA GLN A 178 -3.21 -23.15 4.23
C GLN A 178 -2.18 -23.93 5.05
N SER A 179 -2.18 -25.26 4.92
CA SER A 179 -1.49 -26.19 5.81
C SER A 179 -1.91 -26.09 7.30
N ARG A 180 -2.31 -24.92 7.78
CA ARG A 180 -2.82 -24.63 9.13
C ARG A 180 -3.99 -23.64 9.05
N ASN A 181 -4.80 -23.59 10.12
CA ASN A 181 -5.97 -22.73 10.21
C ASN A 181 -5.62 -21.34 10.72
N ARG A 182 -6.22 -20.33 10.09
CA ARG A 182 -6.20 -18.93 10.51
C ARG A 182 -7.62 -18.39 10.50
N TYR A 183 -7.94 -17.54 11.47
CA TYR A 183 -9.23 -16.94 11.69
C TYR A 183 -9.12 -15.42 11.70
N ASN A 184 -10.17 -14.76 11.22
CA ASN A 184 -10.30 -13.31 11.32
C ASN A 184 -11.75 -12.98 11.62
N GLU A 185 -11.99 -12.28 12.71
CA GLU A 185 -13.28 -11.77 13.15
C GLU A 185 -13.22 -10.24 13.15
N ARG A 186 -14.33 -9.62 12.69
CA ARG A 186 -14.42 -8.17 12.62
C ARG A 186 -15.81 -7.70 12.97
N ALA A 187 -15.89 -6.61 13.74
CA ALA A 187 -17.10 -5.87 13.99
C ALA A 187 -16.90 -4.39 13.69
N SER A 188 -17.86 -3.78 13.02
CA SER A 188 -17.87 -2.35 12.77
C SER A 188 -19.23 -1.75 13.06
N LEU A 189 -19.22 -0.51 13.57
CA LEU A 189 -20.43 0.26 13.90
C LEU A 189 -20.23 1.70 13.44
N LEU A 190 -21.22 2.27 12.76
CA LEU A 190 -21.28 3.68 12.41
C LEU A 190 -22.60 4.25 12.90
N TYR A 191 -22.52 5.20 13.81
CA TYR A 191 -23.64 6.03 14.22
C TYR A 191 -23.50 7.43 13.64
N THR A 192 -24.55 7.93 13.02
CA THR A 192 -24.59 9.29 12.47
C THR A 192 -25.87 10.01 12.92
N ASN A 193 -25.74 11.32 13.12
CA ASN A 193 -26.86 12.23 13.26
C ASN A 193 -26.49 13.61 12.66
N LYS A 194 -27.30 14.65 12.90
CA LYS A 194 -27.04 16.01 12.35
C LYS A 194 -25.71 16.62 12.80
N LYS A 195 -25.20 16.27 13.99
CA LYS A 195 -24.00 16.87 14.58
C LYS A 195 -22.86 15.87 14.76
N TRP A 196 -23.17 14.61 15.01
CA TRP A 196 -22.19 13.58 15.37
C TRP A 196 -22.12 12.49 14.33
N GLU A 197 -20.91 12.06 14.04
CA GLU A 197 -20.62 10.79 13.40
C GLU A 197 -19.62 10.05 14.27
N ILE A 198 -19.96 8.82 14.68
CA ILE A 198 -19.11 7.97 15.52
C ILE A 198 -18.88 6.68 14.77
N ASP A 199 -17.60 6.39 14.53
CA ASP A 199 -17.11 5.21 13.82
C ASP A 199 -16.33 4.33 14.79
N MET A 200 -16.75 3.07 14.92
CA MET A 200 -16.05 2.07 15.74
C MET A 200 -15.74 0.85 14.90
N LEU A 201 -14.53 0.35 15.00
CA LEU A 201 -14.09 -0.83 14.31
C LEU A 201 -13.16 -1.64 15.22
N TYR A 202 -13.41 -2.93 15.28
CA TYR A 202 -12.56 -3.90 15.93
C TYR A 202 -12.33 -5.09 15.01
N SER A 203 -11.08 -5.55 14.89
CA SER A 203 -10.71 -6.76 14.18
C SER A 203 -9.75 -7.59 15.01
N PHE A 204 -10.02 -8.88 15.07
CA PHE A 204 -9.18 -9.88 15.73
C PHE A 204 -8.74 -10.92 14.71
N SER A 205 -7.45 -11.16 14.62
CA SER A 205 -6.88 -12.17 13.73
C SER A 205 -5.97 -13.09 14.52
N HIS A 206 -6.20 -14.39 14.40
CA HIS A 206 -5.37 -15.37 15.07
C HIS A 206 -5.21 -16.65 14.25
N GLY A 207 -4.17 -17.43 14.54
CA GLY A 207 -3.99 -18.72 13.91
C GLY A 207 -2.52 -19.12 13.75
N LYS A 208 -2.35 -20.21 13.02
CA LYS A 208 -1.04 -20.79 12.74
C LYS A 208 -0.78 -20.77 11.24
N ASN A 209 0.47 -20.78 10.84
CA ASN A 209 0.93 -21.01 9.47
C ASN A 209 2.03 -22.03 9.45
N PHE A 210 2.16 -22.70 8.31
CA PHE A 210 3.24 -23.61 8.00
C PHE A 210 3.61 -23.45 6.53
N TYR A 211 4.89 -23.44 6.23
CA TYR A 211 5.48 -23.53 4.91
C TYR A 211 6.91 -24.01 5.05
N TYR A 212 7.54 -24.40 3.94
CA TYR A 212 8.94 -24.76 3.95
C TYR A 212 9.72 -24.01 2.87
N THR A 213 11.04 -23.96 3.06
CA THR A 213 11.96 -23.39 2.09
C THR A 213 13.06 -24.38 1.79
N ASP A 214 13.38 -24.54 0.51
CA ASP A 214 14.56 -25.24 0.05
C ASP A 214 15.66 -24.20 -0.20
N ASN A 215 16.84 -24.43 0.35
CA ASN A 215 17.97 -23.52 0.29
C ASN A 215 19.17 -24.23 -0.34
N GLU A 216 19.81 -23.58 -1.29
CA GLU A 216 21.05 -24.04 -1.90
C GLU A 216 22.05 -22.88 -1.93
N PHE A 217 23.22 -23.11 -1.34
CA PHE A 217 24.30 -22.14 -1.27
C PHE A 217 25.58 -22.77 -1.83
N ALA A 218 26.25 -22.12 -2.76
CA ALA A 218 27.62 -22.41 -3.12
C ALA A 218 28.45 -21.16 -2.89
N HIS A 219 29.46 -21.25 -2.01
CA HIS A 219 30.24 -20.12 -1.56
C HIS A 219 31.72 -20.35 -1.92
N ASN A 220 32.23 -19.51 -2.82
CA ASN A 220 33.62 -19.56 -3.28
C ASN A 220 34.43 -18.45 -2.61
N LEU A 221 35.54 -18.81 -1.97
CA LEU A 221 36.45 -17.85 -1.36
C LEU A 221 37.64 -17.53 -2.28
N ALA A 222 38.24 -16.38 -2.08
CA ALA A 222 39.39 -15.91 -2.86
C ALA A 222 40.63 -16.80 -2.70
N ASP A 223 40.75 -17.56 -1.63
CA ASP A 223 41.81 -18.53 -1.40
C ASP A 223 41.65 -19.85 -2.19
N GLY A 224 40.57 -19.97 -2.97
CA GLY A 224 40.20 -21.12 -3.77
C GLY A 224 39.40 -22.20 -3.02
N SER A 225 39.09 -22.00 -1.76
CA SER A 225 38.16 -22.88 -1.05
C SER A 225 36.73 -22.65 -1.48
N SER A 226 35.93 -23.75 -1.54
CA SER A 226 34.53 -23.70 -1.94
C SER A 226 33.69 -24.52 -0.96
N TYR A 227 32.53 -24.01 -0.62
CA TYR A 227 31.58 -24.64 0.31
C TYR A 227 30.22 -24.69 -0.36
N SER A 228 29.55 -25.85 -0.26
CA SER A 228 28.21 -26.04 -0.78
C SER A 228 27.32 -26.58 0.33
N TYR A 229 26.12 -26.02 0.45
CA TYR A 229 25.14 -26.46 1.45
C TYR A 229 23.77 -26.53 0.82
N VAL A 230 23.10 -27.65 1.02
CA VAL A 230 21.69 -27.85 0.66
C VAL A 230 20.91 -28.15 1.92
N THR A 231 19.92 -27.33 2.23
CA THR A 231 19.09 -27.50 3.41
C THR A 231 17.61 -27.24 3.09
N ARG A 232 16.77 -27.91 3.85
CA ARG A 232 15.34 -27.63 3.90
C ARG A 232 14.98 -27.08 5.26
N SER A 233 14.23 -25.98 5.28
CA SER A 233 13.76 -25.34 6.51
C SER A 233 12.25 -25.39 6.60
N ASP A 234 11.73 -26.05 7.62
CA ASP A 234 10.31 -26.13 7.95
C ASP A 234 9.94 -24.98 8.90
N ILE A 235 9.06 -24.12 8.46
CA ILE A 235 8.69 -22.90 9.20
C ILE A 235 7.28 -23.01 9.77
N ASN A 236 7.19 -23.00 11.10
CA ASN A 236 5.96 -22.98 11.87
C ASN A 236 5.76 -21.59 12.49
N GLY A 237 4.61 -20.97 12.25
CA GLY A 237 4.30 -19.67 12.81
C GLY A 237 2.97 -19.64 13.56
N ARG A 238 2.88 -18.76 14.54
CA ARG A 238 1.64 -18.35 15.21
C ARG A 238 1.54 -16.84 15.19
N ASN A 239 0.37 -16.33 14.83
CA ASN A 239 0.06 -14.90 14.83
C ASN A 239 -1.21 -14.63 15.63
N LEU A 240 -1.18 -13.56 16.41
CA LEU A 240 -2.32 -13.00 17.11
C LEU A 240 -2.27 -11.47 16.94
N SER A 241 -3.37 -10.86 16.50
CA SER A 241 -3.41 -9.41 16.23
C SER A 241 -4.79 -8.83 16.52
N HIS A 242 -4.81 -7.71 17.24
CA HIS A 242 -5.98 -6.88 17.50
C HIS A 242 -5.81 -5.53 16.81
N ASN A 243 -6.83 -5.11 16.05
CA ASN A 243 -6.90 -3.77 15.46
C ASN A 243 -8.14 -3.07 16.00
N ILE A 244 -7.97 -1.86 16.52
CA ILE A 244 -9.03 -1.02 17.08
C ILE A 244 -8.98 0.33 16.38
N ARG A 245 -10.12 0.83 15.95
CA ARG A 245 -10.28 2.21 15.48
C ARG A 245 -11.54 2.82 16.09
N LEU A 246 -11.40 4.02 16.60
CA LEU A 246 -12.48 4.88 17.07
C LEU A 246 -12.34 6.24 16.39
N GLY A 247 -13.37 6.66 15.65
CA GLY A 247 -13.45 7.98 15.01
C GLY A 247 -14.66 8.74 15.55
N ILE A 248 -14.49 10.03 15.81
CA ILE A 248 -15.57 10.92 16.25
C ILE A 248 -15.45 12.20 15.42
N ASN A 249 -16.49 12.49 14.64
CA ASN A 249 -16.62 13.76 13.92
C ASN A 249 -17.75 14.58 14.53
N TYR A 250 -17.47 15.81 14.89
CA TYR A 250 -18.44 16.76 15.43
C TYR A 250 -18.60 17.95 14.49
N ASN A 251 -19.79 18.09 13.90
CA ASN A 251 -20.13 19.20 13.03
C ASN A 251 -20.64 20.36 13.88
N ILE A 252 -19.84 21.40 14.07
CA ILE A 252 -20.19 22.62 14.79
C ILE A 252 -21.26 23.38 14.00
N ALA A 253 -21.00 23.53 12.70
CA ALA A 253 -21.89 24.15 11.72
C ALA A 253 -21.64 23.52 10.34
N LYS A 254 -22.31 24.00 9.29
CA LYS A 254 -22.03 23.54 7.92
C LYS A 254 -20.57 23.84 7.56
N ASN A 255 -19.83 22.81 7.16
CA ASN A 255 -18.40 22.87 6.81
C ASN A 255 -17.50 23.40 7.96
N HIS A 256 -17.91 23.20 9.20
CA HIS A 256 -17.17 23.56 10.38
C HIS A 256 -17.13 22.33 11.30
N GLN A 257 -16.01 21.62 11.31
CA GLN A 257 -15.90 20.29 11.90
C GLN A 257 -14.65 20.13 12.77
N ILE A 258 -14.81 19.38 13.84
CA ILE A 258 -13.71 18.79 14.61
C ILE A 258 -13.78 17.29 14.44
N SER A 259 -12.65 16.66 14.15
CA SER A 259 -12.51 15.21 14.03
C SER A 259 -11.46 14.71 15.00
N LEU A 260 -11.79 13.64 15.73
CA LEU A 260 -10.85 12.91 16.58
C LEU A 260 -10.80 11.47 16.10
N ALA A 261 -9.61 10.91 15.94
CA ALA A 261 -9.43 9.51 15.62
C ALA A 261 -8.39 8.88 16.54
N TYR A 262 -8.69 7.67 16.98
CA TYR A 262 -7.75 6.79 17.68
C TYR A 262 -7.65 5.49 16.92
N THR A 263 -6.42 5.04 16.66
CA THR A 263 -6.12 3.74 16.06
C THR A 263 -5.10 3.01 16.91
N SER A 264 -5.35 1.74 17.19
CA SER A 264 -4.41 0.88 17.92
C SER A 264 -4.25 -0.46 17.22
N GLN A 265 -3.03 -0.95 17.18
CA GLN A 265 -2.70 -2.28 16.73
C GLN A 265 -1.79 -2.97 17.76
N LEU A 266 -2.22 -4.14 18.20
CA LEU A 266 -1.47 -5.00 19.12
C LEU A 266 -1.24 -6.32 18.42
N ALA A 267 0.01 -6.76 18.29
CA ALA A 267 0.33 -8.05 17.67
C ALA A 267 1.37 -8.83 18.49
N ASP A 268 1.19 -10.15 18.50
CA ASP A 268 2.12 -11.15 19.07
C ASP A 268 2.35 -12.21 17.99
N GLN A 269 3.60 -12.37 17.58
CA GLN A 269 4.01 -13.29 16.54
C GLN A 269 5.14 -14.15 17.02
N LYS A 270 5.01 -15.45 16.79
CA LYS A 270 6.05 -16.44 17.09
C LYS A 270 6.33 -17.27 15.86
N SER A 271 7.58 -17.54 15.60
CA SER A 271 8.02 -18.45 14.54
C SER A 271 9.14 -19.33 14.99
N THR A 272 9.11 -20.53 14.45
CA THR A 272 10.20 -21.50 14.56
C THR A 272 10.51 -21.98 13.16
N ALA A 273 11.79 -21.92 12.77
CA ALA A 273 12.32 -22.54 11.56
C ALA A 273 13.31 -23.62 11.96
N GLU A 274 13.04 -24.84 11.54
CA GLU A 274 13.89 -26.01 11.75
C GLU A 274 14.50 -26.38 10.40
N SER A 275 15.82 -26.26 10.28
CA SER A 275 16.55 -26.60 9.06
C SER A 275 17.24 -27.94 9.22
N SER A 276 17.22 -28.74 8.16
CA SER A 276 17.89 -30.01 8.05
C SER A 276 18.49 -30.19 6.66
N GLY A 277 19.51 -31.04 6.53
CA GLY A 277 20.27 -31.30 5.29
C GLY A 277 21.75 -31.39 5.59
N ASP A 278 22.56 -30.57 4.90
CA ASP A 278 24.04 -30.58 5.13
C ASP A 278 24.43 -29.98 6.48
N PHE A 279 23.54 -29.24 7.13
CA PHE A 279 23.67 -28.87 8.55
C PHE A 279 22.27 -28.76 9.18
N GLU A 280 22.23 -28.82 10.49
CA GLU A 280 21.02 -28.62 11.28
C GLU A 280 20.99 -27.25 11.93
N SER A 281 19.83 -26.62 11.98
CA SER A 281 19.64 -25.38 12.71
C SER A 281 18.23 -25.20 13.25
N LEU A 282 18.13 -24.48 14.35
CA LEU A 282 16.87 -24.08 14.95
C LEU A 282 16.89 -22.58 15.15
N LEU A 283 15.96 -21.88 14.46
CA LEU A 283 15.74 -20.45 14.61
C LEU A 283 14.36 -20.22 15.24
N LYS A 284 14.32 -19.56 16.40
CA LYS A 284 13.08 -19.11 17.06
C LYS A 284 13.04 -17.60 17.08
N ILE A 285 11.89 -17.03 16.72
CA ILE A 285 11.66 -15.58 16.73
C ILE A 285 10.35 -15.29 17.46
N ASN A 286 10.41 -14.39 18.45
CA ASN A 286 9.24 -13.84 19.12
C ASN A 286 9.22 -12.32 18.90
N THR A 287 8.18 -11.83 18.25
CA THR A 287 8.01 -10.38 18.01
C THR A 287 6.68 -9.94 18.57
N LYS A 288 6.68 -8.90 19.39
CA LYS A 288 5.47 -8.19 19.79
C LYS A 288 5.51 -6.79 19.21
N SER A 289 4.34 -6.24 18.88
CA SER A 289 4.25 -4.85 18.46
C SER A 289 3.03 -4.17 19.06
N TYR A 290 3.22 -2.93 19.45
CA TYR A 290 2.21 -2.07 20.06
C TYR A 290 2.24 -0.74 19.32
N LEU A 291 1.12 -0.40 18.67
CA LEU A 291 0.92 0.88 17.99
C LEU A 291 -0.27 1.58 18.62
N HIS A 292 -0.10 2.87 18.92
CA HIS A 292 -1.16 3.79 19.28
C HIS A 292 -1.00 5.06 18.47
N ASN A 293 -2.05 5.45 17.77
CA ASN A 293 -2.10 6.67 16.98
C ASN A 293 -3.30 7.50 17.39
N PHE A 294 -3.06 8.76 17.72
CA PHE A 294 -4.07 9.76 18.08
C PHE A 294 -3.98 10.90 17.08
N ARG A 295 -5.12 11.34 16.57
CA ARG A 295 -5.21 12.39 15.57
C ARG A 295 -6.39 13.32 15.87
N LEU A 296 -6.11 14.61 15.79
CA LEU A 296 -7.08 15.70 15.90
C LEU A 296 -7.03 16.55 14.64
N ASP A 297 -8.16 16.78 13.99
CA ASP A 297 -8.31 17.67 12.84
C ASP A 297 -9.39 18.70 13.11
N TYR A 298 -9.16 19.92 12.65
CA TYR A 298 -10.12 21.02 12.67
C TYR A 298 -10.22 21.63 11.28
N SER A 299 -11.43 21.82 10.77
CA SER A 299 -11.68 22.42 9.46
C SER A 299 -12.78 23.50 9.53
N THR A 300 -12.64 24.51 8.69
CA THR A 300 -13.52 25.68 8.66
C THR A 300 -14.18 25.90 7.29
N PRO A 301 -15.31 26.63 7.24
CA PRO A 301 -15.98 26.93 5.97
C PRO A 301 -15.18 27.82 5.02
N PHE A 302 -14.20 28.58 5.53
CA PHE A 302 -13.38 29.50 4.72
C PHE A 302 -12.08 28.88 4.21
N GLY A 303 -11.98 27.54 4.28
CA GLY A 303 -10.87 26.81 3.68
C GLY A 303 -9.64 26.66 4.58
N PHE A 304 -9.67 27.10 5.85
CA PHE A 304 -8.62 26.82 6.81
C PHE A 304 -8.78 25.44 7.43
N SER A 305 -7.68 24.71 7.59
CA SER A 305 -7.62 23.47 8.36
C SER A 305 -6.33 23.39 9.14
N ALA A 306 -6.41 22.78 10.31
CA ALA A 306 -5.27 22.52 11.18
C ALA A 306 -5.44 21.15 11.83
N GLY A 307 -4.35 20.53 12.24
CA GLY A 307 -4.41 19.29 12.98
C GLY A 307 -3.10 18.91 13.63
N ALA A 308 -3.21 17.88 14.46
CA ALA A 308 -2.09 17.29 15.17
C ALA A 308 -2.25 15.77 15.21
N GLU A 309 -1.16 15.05 15.10
CA GLU A 309 -1.10 13.60 15.16
C GLU A 309 0.04 13.19 16.10
N TYR A 310 -0.23 12.16 16.92
CA TYR A 310 0.78 11.52 17.75
C TYR A 310 0.75 10.02 17.52
N THR A 311 1.90 9.44 17.22
CA THR A 311 2.08 7.99 17.06
C THR A 311 3.13 7.48 18.03
N TYR A 312 2.72 6.49 18.80
CA TYR A 312 3.62 5.69 19.64
C TYR A 312 3.72 4.28 19.07
N TYR A 313 4.95 3.83 18.85
CA TYR A 313 5.23 2.46 18.42
C TYR A 313 6.31 1.83 19.29
N LYS A 314 6.06 0.59 19.73
CA LYS A 314 7.02 -0.22 20.48
C LYS A 314 7.04 -1.63 19.92
N SER A 315 8.24 -2.18 19.68
CA SER A 315 8.42 -3.55 19.20
C SER A 315 9.60 -4.22 19.88
N PRO A 316 9.39 -4.97 20.98
CA PRO A 316 10.37 -5.92 21.48
C PRO A 316 10.43 -7.15 20.57
N ASP A 317 11.61 -7.70 20.38
CA ASP A 317 11.90 -8.81 19.51
C ASP A 317 13.05 -9.64 20.08
N GLU A 318 12.86 -10.97 20.07
CA GLU A 318 13.79 -11.96 20.56
C GLU A 318 14.08 -12.97 19.46
N GLN A 319 15.33 -13.27 19.23
CA GLN A 319 15.78 -14.25 18.27
C GLN A 319 16.78 -15.19 18.91
N TRP A 320 16.51 -16.49 18.88
CA TRP A 320 17.43 -17.57 19.25
C TRP A 320 17.79 -18.38 18.04
N VAL A 321 19.07 -18.59 17.83
CA VAL A 321 19.61 -19.40 16.74
C VAL A 321 20.59 -20.42 17.32
N THR A 322 20.40 -21.70 16.97
CA THR A 322 21.42 -22.72 17.14
C THR A 322 21.71 -23.33 15.78
N SER A 323 22.96 -23.56 15.45
CA SER A 323 23.40 -24.06 14.14
C SER A 323 24.65 -24.92 14.23
N SER A 324 24.70 -25.97 13.44
CA SER A 324 25.90 -26.82 13.24
C SER A 324 26.62 -26.50 11.91
N LEU A 325 26.41 -25.30 11.35
CA LEU A 325 26.85 -24.91 10.00
C LEU A 325 28.37 -25.05 9.74
N PHE A 326 29.22 -24.86 10.76
CA PHE A 326 30.67 -24.87 10.61
C PHE A 326 31.34 -26.03 11.36
N ASP A 327 30.67 -27.19 11.46
CA ASP A 327 31.08 -28.34 12.23
C ASP A 327 31.26 -28.06 13.74
N THR A 328 30.75 -26.92 14.18
CA THR A 328 30.70 -26.49 15.59
C THR A 328 29.30 -26.03 15.90
N GLU A 329 28.80 -26.39 17.09
CA GLU A 329 27.50 -25.86 17.52
C GLU A 329 27.64 -24.40 17.93
N GLU A 330 27.01 -23.52 17.15
CA GLU A 330 26.95 -22.08 17.43
C GLU A 330 25.56 -21.73 17.97
N SER A 331 25.52 -20.86 18.98
CA SER A 331 24.29 -20.38 19.57
C SER A 331 24.31 -18.83 19.69
N TYR A 332 23.26 -18.22 19.23
CA TYR A 332 23.06 -16.75 19.31
C TYR A 332 21.73 -16.46 19.98
N ASP A 333 21.75 -15.60 21.01
CA ASP A 333 20.56 -15.06 21.66
C ASP A 333 20.58 -13.54 21.48
N ILE A 334 19.59 -13.02 20.77
CA ILE A 334 19.54 -11.62 20.39
C ILE A 334 18.22 -11.02 20.83
N THR A 335 18.31 -10.07 21.73
CA THR A 335 17.18 -9.27 22.18
C THR A 335 17.28 -7.87 21.57
N SER A 336 16.24 -7.47 20.87
CA SER A 336 16.13 -6.13 20.26
C SER A 336 14.85 -5.44 20.70
N LYS A 337 14.89 -4.12 20.80
CA LYS A 337 13.74 -3.32 21.18
C LYS A 337 13.75 -2.02 20.39
N GLN A 338 12.61 -1.64 19.85
CA GLN A 338 12.41 -0.37 19.18
C GLN A 338 11.27 0.41 19.85
N ASN A 339 11.49 1.69 20.16
CA ASN A 339 10.47 2.62 20.62
C ASN A 339 10.52 3.87 19.74
N ILE A 340 9.42 4.18 19.08
CA ILE A 340 9.30 5.34 18.19
C ILE A 340 8.15 6.21 18.69
N ASN A 341 8.43 7.51 18.81
CA ASN A 341 7.45 8.54 19.13
C ASN A 341 7.48 9.58 18.01
N THR A 342 6.36 9.77 17.34
CA THR A 342 6.24 10.75 16.25
C THR A 342 5.15 11.75 16.60
N TRP A 343 5.48 13.03 16.55
CA TRP A 343 4.55 14.15 16.60
C TRP A 343 4.51 14.85 15.26
N LYS A 344 3.32 15.18 14.81
CA LYS A 344 3.09 15.93 13.58
C LYS A 344 2.07 17.00 13.83
N VAL A 345 2.33 18.20 13.34
CA VAL A 345 1.37 19.30 13.28
C VAL A 345 1.33 19.89 11.87
N PHE A 346 0.17 20.35 11.47
CA PHE A 346 0.00 20.93 10.14
C PHE A 346 -1.03 22.06 10.14
N LEU A 347 -0.84 22.97 9.21
CA LEU A 347 -1.75 24.07 8.89
C LEU A 347 -1.91 24.13 7.39
N LYS A 348 -3.12 24.40 6.90
CA LYS A 348 -3.35 24.64 5.48
C LYS A 348 -4.50 25.59 5.23
N GLN A 349 -4.41 26.29 4.12
CA GLN A 349 -5.41 27.23 3.64
C GLN A 349 -5.66 27.03 2.16
N GLU A 350 -6.90 27.08 1.76
CA GLU A 350 -7.33 27.08 0.36
C GLU A 350 -8.24 28.28 0.09
N HIS A 351 -8.03 28.89 -1.07
CA HIS A 351 -8.81 30.05 -1.53
C HIS A 351 -9.33 29.80 -2.94
N ASP A 352 -10.59 30.11 -3.17
CA ASP A 352 -11.13 30.32 -4.51
C ASP A 352 -10.98 31.81 -4.84
N LEU A 353 -10.07 32.12 -5.75
CA LEU A 353 -9.78 33.51 -6.15
C LEU A 353 -10.75 34.03 -7.24
N GLY A 354 -11.75 33.24 -7.63
CA GLY A 354 -12.62 33.54 -8.75
C GLY A 354 -11.92 33.35 -10.09
N SER A 355 -12.62 33.69 -11.20
CA SER A 355 -12.09 33.56 -12.57
C SER A 355 -11.43 32.19 -12.85
N ASN A 356 -11.93 31.13 -12.21
CA ASN A 356 -11.39 29.73 -12.31
C ASN A 356 -9.96 29.54 -11.78
N TRP A 357 -9.52 30.39 -10.84
CA TRP A 357 -8.27 30.22 -10.10
C TRP A 357 -8.53 29.70 -8.68
N GLY A 358 -7.75 28.74 -8.25
CA GLY A 358 -7.63 28.33 -6.86
C GLY A 358 -6.19 28.48 -6.38
N LEU A 359 -6.02 28.91 -5.14
CA LEU A 359 -4.72 29.00 -4.46
C LEU A 359 -4.76 28.13 -3.20
N ASN A 360 -3.72 27.36 -2.96
CA ASN A 360 -3.56 26.59 -1.73
C ASN A 360 -2.14 26.75 -1.19
N TYR A 361 -2.00 26.80 0.12
CA TYR A 361 -0.71 26.86 0.78
C TYR A 361 -0.82 26.31 2.20
N GLY A 362 0.31 25.92 2.75
CA GLY A 362 0.35 25.37 4.11
C GLY A 362 1.74 25.03 4.58
N ALA A 363 1.79 24.56 5.81
CA ALA A 363 2.99 24.12 6.48
C ALA A 363 2.73 22.84 7.27
N ASN A 364 3.76 22.02 7.41
CA ASN A 364 3.77 20.94 8.39
C ASN A 364 5.13 20.80 9.06
N TYR A 365 5.09 20.27 10.26
CA TYR A 365 6.27 19.89 11.02
C TYR A 365 6.05 18.53 11.64
N THR A 366 7.01 17.64 11.42
CA THR A 366 7.04 16.27 11.97
C THR A 366 8.34 16.11 12.74
N THR A 367 8.27 15.62 13.97
CA THR A 367 9.45 15.23 14.77
C THR A 367 9.29 13.80 15.24
N THR A 368 10.31 13.00 14.99
CA THR A 368 10.34 11.59 15.39
C THR A 368 11.54 11.33 16.28
N ARG A 369 11.29 10.65 17.39
CA ARG A 369 12.31 10.16 18.30
C ARG A 369 12.27 8.64 18.31
N ASP A 370 13.33 8.02 17.84
CA ASP A 370 13.54 6.58 17.88
C ASP A 370 14.62 6.23 18.90
N LYS A 371 14.23 5.42 19.88
CA LYS A 371 15.15 4.80 20.84
C LYS A 371 15.12 3.30 20.61
N SER A 372 16.19 2.78 20.01
CA SER A 372 16.34 1.36 19.71
C SER A 372 17.51 0.76 20.49
N SER A 373 17.40 -0.48 20.86
CA SER A 373 18.49 -1.24 21.49
C SER A 373 18.59 -2.63 20.90
N GLN A 374 19.79 -3.14 20.82
CA GLN A 374 20.08 -4.56 20.60
C GLN A 374 21.19 -4.94 21.55
N GLU A 375 20.93 -5.94 22.40
CA GLU A 375 21.80 -6.30 23.51
C GLU A 375 22.18 -5.07 24.35
N ASN A 376 23.46 -4.81 24.53
CA ASN A 376 24.00 -3.68 25.27
C ASN A 376 24.13 -2.39 24.42
N THR A 377 23.81 -2.46 23.13
CA THR A 377 23.93 -1.30 22.22
C THR A 377 22.62 -0.52 22.19
N ILE A 378 22.67 0.74 22.59
CA ILE A 378 21.54 1.67 22.53
C ILE A 378 21.81 2.72 21.46
N THR A 379 20.85 2.93 20.58
CA THR A 379 20.89 3.96 19.54
C THR A 379 19.70 4.89 19.70
N ASN A 380 19.98 6.20 19.77
CA ASN A 380 18.96 7.23 19.77
C ASN A 380 19.06 8.00 18.45
N GLN A 381 17.93 8.20 17.80
CA GLN A 381 17.85 9.00 16.58
C GLN A 381 16.70 9.98 16.71
N THR A 382 16.97 11.22 16.36
CA THR A 382 15.94 12.26 16.20
C THR A 382 15.89 12.61 14.72
N GLU A 383 14.70 12.75 14.20
CA GLU A 383 14.42 13.17 12.84
C GLU A 383 13.40 14.29 12.87
N ASP A 384 13.71 15.39 12.23
CA ASP A 384 12.85 16.57 12.12
C ASP A 384 12.62 16.88 10.63
N GLU A 385 11.38 17.06 10.27
CA GLU A 385 10.94 17.44 8.94
C GLU A 385 10.04 18.66 9.04
N ALA A 386 10.43 19.75 8.42
CA ALA A 386 9.63 20.97 8.32
C ALA A 386 9.40 21.28 6.86
N SER A 387 8.14 21.43 6.44
CA SER A 387 7.85 21.77 5.05
C SER A 387 6.83 22.90 4.91
N LEU A 388 7.03 23.68 3.85
CA LEU A 388 6.13 24.71 3.37
C LEU A 388 5.71 24.36 1.94
N TYR A 389 4.48 24.64 1.58
CA TYR A 389 4.04 24.47 0.21
C TYR A 389 3.12 25.59 -0.26
N ILE A 390 3.15 25.80 -1.57
CA ILE A 390 2.22 26.65 -2.30
C ILE A 390 1.80 25.94 -3.58
N GLY A 391 0.53 26.06 -3.95
CA GLY A 391 -0.01 25.50 -5.19
C GLY A 391 -1.11 26.35 -5.76
N ALA A 392 -1.24 26.29 -7.08
CA ALA A 392 -2.29 26.99 -7.82
C ALA A 392 -2.98 26.02 -8.78
N THR A 393 -4.29 26.20 -8.91
CA THR A 393 -5.12 25.52 -9.90
C THR A 393 -5.71 26.54 -10.87
N LYS A 394 -5.79 26.18 -12.16
CA LYS A 394 -6.45 26.98 -13.17
C LYS A 394 -7.29 26.10 -14.09
N ASN A 395 -8.56 26.48 -14.25
CA ASN A 395 -9.44 25.88 -15.24
C ASN A 395 -9.55 26.81 -16.46
N PHE A 396 -9.19 26.32 -17.63
CA PHE A 396 -9.33 27.01 -18.92
C PHE A 396 -10.60 26.48 -19.60
N GLY A 397 -11.72 27.16 -19.29
CA GLY A 397 -13.04 26.70 -19.69
C GLY A 397 -13.37 25.31 -19.08
N THR A 398 -14.08 24.48 -19.85
CA THR A 398 -14.51 23.12 -19.42
C THR A 398 -13.58 22.01 -19.89
N LYS A 399 -12.55 22.34 -20.68
CA LYS A 399 -11.74 21.33 -21.37
C LYS A 399 -10.34 21.12 -20.81
N LEU A 400 -9.75 22.14 -20.18
CA LEU A 400 -8.37 22.06 -19.72
C LEU A 400 -8.28 22.52 -18.27
N MET A 401 -7.69 21.70 -17.43
CA MET A 401 -7.35 22.01 -16.04
C MET A 401 -5.87 21.80 -15.81
N MET A 402 -5.26 22.74 -15.14
CA MET A 402 -3.84 22.68 -14.72
C MET A 402 -3.75 22.89 -13.22
N GLU A 403 -2.93 22.10 -12.57
CA GLU A 403 -2.57 22.26 -11.17
C GLU A 403 -1.05 22.16 -11.04
N ALA A 404 -0.44 23.21 -10.51
CA ALA A 404 0.99 23.27 -10.23
C ALA A 404 1.21 23.55 -8.75
N SER A 405 2.20 22.90 -8.15
CA SER A 405 2.58 23.18 -6.77
C SER A 405 4.08 23.01 -6.56
N LEU A 406 4.57 23.68 -5.53
CA LEU A 406 5.94 23.56 -5.05
C LEU A 406 5.91 23.35 -3.55
N MET A 407 6.62 22.34 -3.08
CA MET A 407 6.87 22.11 -1.67
C MET A 407 8.36 22.24 -1.41
N GLU A 408 8.71 22.99 -0.37
CA GLU A 408 10.07 23.08 0.15
C GLU A 408 10.12 22.36 1.51
N GLU A 409 11.13 21.56 1.72
CA GLU A 409 11.29 20.74 2.93
C GLU A 409 12.70 20.84 3.46
N TYR A 410 12.81 21.12 4.75
CA TYR A 410 14.02 20.94 5.52
C TYR A 410 13.95 19.61 6.25
N TYR A 411 14.90 18.72 5.96
CA TYR A 411 15.05 17.41 6.59
C TYR A 411 16.33 17.38 7.42
N HIS A 412 16.18 17.01 8.68
CA HIS A 412 17.27 16.99 9.67
C HIS A 412 17.29 15.67 10.42
N THR A 413 18.47 15.03 10.47
CA THR A 413 18.80 13.90 11.34
C THR A 413 20.18 14.13 11.96
N THR A 414 20.68 13.19 12.73
CA THR A 414 22.06 13.23 13.24
C THR A 414 23.13 13.24 12.13
N ILE A 415 22.81 12.78 10.93
CA ILE A 415 23.76 12.61 9.81
C ILE A 415 23.42 13.52 8.64
N TRP A 416 22.13 13.76 8.36
CA TRP A 416 21.65 14.48 7.19
C TRP A 416 21.01 15.81 7.57
N HIS A 417 21.40 16.89 6.83
CA HIS A 417 20.85 18.23 6.99
C HIS A 417 20.66 18.81 5.59
N GLU A 418 19.44 18.73 5.06
CA GLU A 418 19.21 19.05 3.67
C GLU A 418 17.91 19.83 3.43
N TRP A 419 17.99 20.79 2.50
CA TRP A 419 16.83 21.43 1.89
C TRP A 419 16.48 20.76 0.57
N ASN A 420 15.21 20.49 0.36
CA ASN A 420 14.70 19.81 -0.81
C ASN A 420 13.51 20.54 -1.39
N LEU A 421 13.45 20.59 -2.74
CA LEU A 421 12.33 21.16 -3.48
C LEU A 421 11.60 20.06 -4.22
N PHE A 422 10.27 20.06 -4.11
CA PHE A 422 9.38 19.08 -4.74
C PHE A 422 8.35 19.79 -5.64
N PRO A 423 8.71 20.06 -6.91
CA PRO A 423 7.77 20.56 -7.89
C PRO A 423 6.78 19.46 -8.31
N THR A 424 5.53 19.84 -8.52
CA THR A 424 4.49 18.97 -9.08
C THR A 424 3.67 19.73 -10.11
N LEU A 425 3.43 19.10 -11.25
CA LEU A 425 2.56 19.60 -12.32
C LEU A 425 1.58 18.50 -12.73
N SER A 426 0.30 18.84 -12.79
CA SER A 426 -0.75 17.96 -13.30
C SER A 426 -1.60 18.74 -14.33
N ILE A 427 -1.73 18.18 -15.52
CA ILE A 427 -2.53 18.74 -16.62
C ILE A 427 -3.58 17.69 -16.98
N THR A 428 -4.84 18.11 -17.05
CA THR A 428 -5.94 17.27 -17.49
C THR A 428 -6.65 17.95 -18.66
N TYR A 429 -6.77 17.24 -19.77
CA TYR A 429 -7.41 17.71 -20.99
C TYR A 429 -8.58 16.82 -21.41
N LEU A 430 -9.72 17.43 -21.66
CA LEU A 430 -10.99 16.80 -22.07
C LEU A 430 -11.31 17.22 -23.51
N PRO A 431 -10.74 16.58 -24.54
CA PRO A 431 -10.92 17.00 -25.94
C PRO A 431 -12.39 16.91 -26.40
N LYS A 432 -13.08 15.85 -26.00
CA LYS A 432 -14.50 15.57 -26.25
C LYS A 432 -15.06 14.60 -25.23
N ALA A 433 -16.38 14.43 -25.21
CA ALA A 433 -17.06 13.51 -24.30
C ALA A 433 -16.45 12.09 -24.35
N GLY A 434 -16.24 11.49 -23.19
CA GLY A 434 -15.68 10.15 -23.04
C GLY A 434 -14.15 10.05 -23.21
N HIS A 435 -13.44 11.15 -23.47
CA HIS A 435 -11.98 11.15 -23.62
C HIS A 435 -11.33 12.02 -22.54
N ILE A 436 -10.39 11.45 -21.79
CA ILE A 436 -9.59 12.14 -20.78
C ILE A 436 -8.12 11.89 -21.08
N ILE A 437 -7.34 12.95 -21.20
CA ILE A 437 -5.87 12.90 -21.29
C ILE A 437 -5.33 13.55 -20.04
N LYS A 438 -4.48 12.86 -19.32
CA LYS A 438 -3.86 13.35 -18.10
C LYS A 438 -2.34 13.22 -18.20
N MET A 439 -1.63 14.32 -17.95
CA MET A 439 -0.17 14.35 -17.83
C MET A 439 0.20 14.80 -16.43
N GLY A 440 1.22 14.18 -15.85
CA GLY A 440 1.74 14.57 -14.55
C GLY A 440 3.24 14.39 -14.46
N ILE A 441 3.87 15.30 -13.70
CA ILE A 441 5.29 15.21 -13.30
C ILE A 441 5.33 15.57 -11.82
N SER A 442 6.08 14.78 -11.03
CA SER A 442 6.32 15.07 -9.62
C SER A 442 7.71 14.61 -9.22
N SER A 443 8.24 15.21 -8.18
CA SER A 443 9.43 14.70 -7.50
C SER A 443 9.10 14.27 -6.07
N ASN A 444 9.84 13.29 -5.59
CA ASN A 444 9.67 12.70 -4.29
C ASN A 444 11.03 12.41 -3.64
N ARG A 445 11.02 12.12 -2.35
CA ARG A 445 12.18 11.63 -1.61
C ARG A 445 11.77 10.49 -0.69
N ASN A 446 12.49 9.38 -0.75
CA ASN A 446 12.26 8.23 0.11
C ASN A 446 13.33 8.20 1.20
N TYR A 447 12.88 8.05 2.45
CA TYR A 447 13.75 7.97 3.62
C TYR A 447 13.92 6.51 4.05
N PRO A 448 15.15 6.09 4.46
CA PRO A 448 15.37 4.75 4.96
C PRO A 448 14.59 4.49 6.25
N SER A 449 14.13 3.26 6.46
CA SER A 449 13.46 2.90 7.71
C SER A 449 14.41 3.00 8.91
N TYR A 450 13.88 3.34 10.09
CA TYR A 450 14.68 3.44 11.32
C TYR A 450 15.46 2.16 11.64
N TRP A 451 14.95 1.00 11.25
CA TRP A 451 15.66 -0.27 11.41
C TRP A 451 16.83 -0.40 10.42
N SER A 452 16.65 -0.02 9.16
CA SER A 452 17.67 -0.17 8.10
C SER A 452 18.93 0.66 8.33
N VAL A 453 18.81 1.75 9.11
CA VAL A 453 19.94 2.64 9.45
C VAL A 453 20.58 2.33 10.82
N LYS A 454 20.19 1.25 11.50
CA LYS A 454 20.81 0.83 12.75
C LYS A 454 21.96 -0.15 12.47
N ASN A 455 23.03 -0.05 13.24
CA ASN A 455 24.10 -1.06 13.20
C ASN A 455 23.71 -2.29 14.03
N PHE A 456 22.58 -2.91 13.65
CA PHE A 456 22.05 -4.10 14.31
C PHE A 456 22.18 -5.29 13.38
N THR A 457 22.44 -6.46 13.96
CA THR A 457 22.58 -7.72 13.23
C THR A 457 21.51 -8.71 13.67
N THR A 458 20.94 -9.43 12.72
CA THR A 458 20.09 -10.59 12.95
C THR A 458 20.44 -11.69 11.98
N TYR A 459 20.08 -12.94 12.29
CA TYR A 459 20.46 -14.09 11.51
C TYR A 459 19.29 -14.67 10.72
N ALA A 460 19.62 -15.25 9.56
CA ALA A 460 18.73 -15.97 8.68
C ALA A 460 19.43 -17.23 8.14
N PHE A 461 18.69 -18.09 7.42
CA PHE A 461 19.23 -19.30 6.77
C PHE A 461 20.07 -20.17 7.72
N GLY A 462 19.53 -20.42 8.90
CA GLY A 462 20.21 -21.27 9.88
C GLY A 462 21.53 -20.70 10.42
N GLY A 463 21.74 -19.40 10.39
CA GLY A 463 22.96 -18.74 10.84
C GLY A 463 23.94 -18.36 9.71
N TYR A 464 23.76 -18.92 8.50
CA TYR A 464 24.62 -18.59 7.35
C TYR A 464 24.45 -17.13 6.88
N GLY A 465 23.23 -16.60 6.88
CA GLY A 465 22.93 -15.23 6.47
C GLY A 465 22.86 -14.27 7.65
N LYS A 466 23.57 -13.14 7.56
CA LYS A 466 23.50 -12.02 8.49
C LYS A 466 22.73 -10.87 7.84
N ILE A 467 21.72 -10.36 8.53
CA ILE A 467 20.99 -9.17 8.12
C ILE A 467 21.53 -7.99 8.92
N VAL A 468 22.16 -7.05 8.23
CA VAL A 468 22.88 -5.93 8.85
C VAL A 468 22.27 -4.62 8.39
N GLY A 469 22.08 -3.68 9.31
CA GLY A 469 21.67 -2.32 8.96
C GLY A 469 22.85 -1.48 8.42
N ASN A 470 22.53 -0.36 7.76
CA ASN A 470 23.49 0.55 7.19
C ASN A 470 23.27 1.98 7.70
N PRO A 471 24.03 2.47 8.70
CA PRO A 471 23.89 3.82 9.24
C PRO A 471 24.14 4.94 8.21
N TYR A 472 24.87 4.66 7.15
CA TYR A 472 25.23 5.62 6.10
C TYR A 472 24.30 5.62 4.90
N LEU A 473 23.17 4.95 5.01
CA LEU A 473 22.20 4.86 3.93
C LEU A 473 21.58 6.23 3.63
N LYS A 474 21.75 6.69 2.40
CA LYS A 474 21.25 7.99 1.95
C LYS A 474 19.76 7.92 1.61
N PRO A 475 18.99 8.97 1.94
CA PRO A 475 17.67 9.15 1.36
C PRO A 475 17.73 9.22 -0.18
N SER A 476 16.82 8.56 -0.87
CA SER A 476 16.77 8.60 -2.33
C SER A 476 16.00 9.81 -2.85
N ARG A 477 16.19 10.12 -4.13
CA ARG A 477 15.48 11.20 -4.82
C ARG A 477 14.82 10.65 -6.08
N GLU A 478 13.50 10.72 -6.11
CA GLU A 478 12.66 10.15 -7.15
C GLU A 478 12.05 11.25 -8.04
N LEU A 479 11.99 11.00 -9.32
CA LEU A 479 11.27 11.79 -10.32
C LEU A 479 10.27 10.89 -11.05
N ASP A 480 9.01 11.26 -10.99
CA ASP A 480 7.91 10.56 -11.64
C ASP A 480 7.36 11.36 -12.82
N ALA A 481 7.09 10.69 -13.92
CA ALA A 481 6.34 11.23 -15.05
C ALA A 481 5.27 10.25 -15.52
N SER A 482 4.12 10.75 -15.90
CA SER A 482 3.03 9.92 -16.40
C SER A 482 2.21 10.63 -17.47
N LEU A 483 1.74 9.85 -18.45
CA LEU A 483 0.77 10.27 -19.47
C LEU A 483 -0.32 9.20 -19.57
N THR A 484 -1.52 9.53 -19.14
CA THR A 484 -2.65 8.59 -19.10
C THR A 484 -3.77 9.05 -20.01
N TYR A 485 -4.23 8.15 -20.88
CA TYR A 485 -5.42 8.32 -21.71
C TYR A 485 -6.51 7.39 -21.23
N ILE A 486 -7.71 7.94 -21.02
CA ILE A 486 -8.90 7.18 -20.62
C ILE A 486 -10.00 7.41 -21.63
N TYR A 487 -10.57 6.30 -22.10
CA TYR A 487 -11.71 6.30 -23.03
C TYR A 487 -12.93 5.64 -22.40
N HIS A 488 -14.08 6.35 -22.46
CA HIS A 488 -15.36 5.92 -21.87
C HIS A 488 -15.27 5.42 -20.42
N SER A 489 -14.34 5.98 -19.62
CA SER A 489 -14.11 5.60 -18.22
C SER A 489 -13.78 4.12 -17.99
N GLN A 490 -13.40 3.37 -19.02
CA GLN A 490 -13.19 1.92 -18.96
C GLN A 490 -11.88 1.46 -19.61
N TYR A 491 -11.50 2.05 -20.76
CA TYR A 491 -10.24 1.76 -21.43
C TYR A 491 -9.18 2.72 -20.97
N ILE A 492 -8.06 2.21 -20.53
CA ILE A 492 -6.98 3.03 -19.96
C ILE A 492 -5.67 2.63 -20.64
N ALA A 493 -4.93 3.63 -21.11
CA ALA A 493 -3.54 3.49 -21.54
C ALA A 493 -2.69 4.50 -20.75
N SER A 494 -1.65 4.05 -20.08
CA SER A 494 -0.77 4.90 -19.27
C SER A 494 0.68 4.61 -19.56
N LEU A 495 1.39 5.62 -20.05
CA LEU A 495 2.85 5.64 -20.07
C LEU A 495 3.33 6.18 -18.72
N PHE A 496 4.37 5.59 -18.16
CA PHE A 496 4.96 6.01 -16.89
C PHE A 496 6.47 5.86 -16.90
N MET A 497 7.13 6.68 -16.10
CA MET A 497 8.57 6.63 -15.86
C MET A 497 8.83 7.03 -14.40
N GLU A 498 9.66 6.27 -13.73
CA GLU A 498 10.24 6.55 -12.41
C GLU A 498 11.77 6.52 -12.56
N TYR A 499 12.43 7.58 -12.12
CA TYR A 499 13.87 7.66 -11.97
C TYR A 499 14.21 7.91 -10.52
N ASP A 500 14.82 6.94 -9.86
CA ASP A 500 15.18 6.99 -8.45
C ASP A 500 16.72 7.07 -8.32
N LYS A 501 17.22 8.27 -8.03
CA LYS A 501 18.63 8.51 -7.74
C LYS A 501 18.91 8.18 -6.28
N ASP A 502 20.04 7.51 -6.02
CA ASP A 502 20.42 7.00 -4.70
C ASP A 502 19.36 6.03 -4.12
N GLY A 503 18.55 5.41 -4.98
CA GLY A 503 17.56 4.40 -4.59
C GLY A 503 18.20 3.28 -3.80
N PHE A 504 17.63 2.93 -2.64
CA PHE A 504 18.24 1.93 -1.77
C PHE A 504 17.46 0.62 -1.77
N ARG A 505 18.21 -0.49 -1.76
CA ARG A 505 17.70 -1.86 -1.70
C ARG A 505 18.57 -2.69 -0.79
N GLN A 506 17.98 -3.77 -0.29
CA GLN A 506 18.70 -4.79 0.43
C GLN A 506 19.09 -5.92 -0.54
N PHE A 507 20.38 -6.22 -0.60
CA PHE A 507 20.93 -7.26 -1.46
C PHE A 507 21.69 -8.29 -0.65
N PRO A 508 21.66 -9.59 -1.07
CA PRO A 508 22.58 -10.59 -0.57
C PRO A 508 23.98 -10.35 -1.14
N TYR A 509 24.98 -10.67 -0.36
CA TYR A 509 26.37 -10.68 -0.76
C TYR A 509 27.11 -11.78 -0.01
N GLN A 510 27.62 -12.77 -0.74
CA GLN A 510 28.56 -13.77 -0.20
C GLN A 510 29.95 -13.16 -0.19
N SER A 511 30.57 -13.08 1.00
CA SER A 511 31.89 -12.47 1.16
C SER A 511 32.95 -13.28 0.44
N SER A 512 33.82 -12.63 -0.36
CA SER A 512 34.97 -13.30 -1.02
C SER A 512 36.05 -13.76 -0.05
N THR A 513 36.03 -13.33 1.22
CA THR A 513 37.07 -13.61 2.22
C THR A 513 36.60 -14.36 3.45
N LYS A 514 35.28 -14.49 3.68
CA LYS A 514 34.69 -15.12 4.86
C LYS A 514 33.54 -16.02 4.45
N LYS A 515 33.32 -17.12 5.16
CA LYS A 515 32.17 -18.02 5.00
C LYS A 515 30.88 -17.43 5.55
N GLU A 516 30.52 -16.22 5.13
CA GLU A 516 29.31 -15.55 5.57
C GLU A 516 28.64 -14.83 4.41
N MET A 517 27.34 -14.75 4.48
CA MET A 517 26.50 -13.98 3.58
C MET A 517 25.89 -12.82 4.33
N GLU A 518 26.01 -11.61 3.81
CA GLU A 518 25.38 -10.42 4.35
C GLU A 518 24.17 -10.00 3.52
N TYR A 519 23.08 -9.68 4.19
CA TYR A 519 21.97 -8.92 3.63
C TYR A 519 22.04 -7.51 4.17
N LYS A 520 22.42 -6.57 3.32
CA LYS A 520 22.63 -5.17 3.71
C LYS A 520 21.94 -4.23 2.74
N PHE A 521 21.37 -3.16 3.27
CA PHE A 521 20.86 -2.08 2.44
C PHE A 521 22.02 -1.31 1.82
N SER A 522 21.94 -1.08 0.51
CA SER A 522 22.89 -0.31 -0.25
C SER A 522 22.17 0.68 -1.16
N ASN A 523 22.74 1.89 -1.31
CA ASN A 523 22.25 2.84 -2.31
C ASN A 523 22.71 2.40 -3.70
N CYS A 524 21.81 2.43 -4.66
CA CYS A 524 22.10 2.30 -6.09
C CYS A 524 22.42 3.68 -6.67
N ASP A 525 23.26 3.76 -7.69
CA ASP A 525 23.50 5.01 -8.43
C ASP A 525 22.19 5.54 -9.01
N HIS A 526 21.39 4.61 -9.56
CA HIS A 526 20.00 4.85 -9.98
C HIS A 526 19.21 3.56 -10.11
N ILE A 527 17.89 3.71 -10.02
CA ILE A 527 16.90 2.71 -10.40
C ILE A 527 15.91 3.39 -11.35
N ILE A 528 15.70 2.79 -12.52
CA ILE A 528 14.76 3.29 -13.54
C ILE A 528 13.70 2.22 -13.77
N ASN A 529 12.44 2.64 -13.70
CA ASN A 529 11.30 1.86 -14.14
C ASN A 529 10.50 2.70 -15.13
N SER A 530 10.31 2.23 -16.35
CA SER A 530 9.48 2.90 -17.34
C SER A 530 8.64 1.90 -18.10
N GLY A 531 7.44 2.28 -18.50
CA GLY A 531 6.58 1.30 -19.13
C GLY A 531 5.26 1.82 -19.66
N LEU A 532 4.48 0.87 -20.17
CA LEU A 532 3.13 1.08 -20.67
C LEU A 532 2.18 0.13 -19.97
N MET A 533 1.11 0.68 -19.39
CA MET A 533 -0.03 -0.07 -18.87
C MET A 533 -1.22 0.11 -19.79
N LEU A 534 -1.87 -1.00 -20.16
CA LEU A 534 -3.10 -1.05 -20.90
C LEU A 534 -4.17 -1.79 -20.11
N ARG A 535 -5.36 -1.23 -20.01
CA ARG A 535 -6.52 -1.90 -19.42
C ARG A 535 -7.72 -1.80 -20.34
N ALA A 536 -8.41 -2.93 -20.51
CA ALA A 536 -9.65 -2.99 -21.24
C ALA A 536 -10.66 -3.91 -20.54
N PRO A 537 -11.97 -3.56 -20.54
CA PRO A 537 -13.03 -4.51 -20.23
C PRO A 537 -13.20 -5.45 -21.43
N LEU A 538 -13.39 -6.73 -21.15
CA LEU A 538 -13.64 -7.78 -22.14
C LEU A 538 -14.99 -8.45 -21.81
N ASN A 539 -16.09 -7.71 -21.99
CA ASN A 539 -17.42 -8.23 -21.70
C ASN A 539 -17.88 -9.16 -22.82
N VAL A 540 -17.82 -10.46 -22.58
CA VAL A 540 -18.21 -11.48 -23.57
C VAL A 540 -19.74 -11.54 -23.69
N CYS A 541 -20.45 -11.49 -22.54
CA CYS A 541 -21.90 -11.48 -22.48
C CYS A 541 -22.40 -10.88 -21.15
N LYS A 542 -23.71 -10.79 -20.94
CA LYS A 542 -24.31 -10.18 -19.74
C LYS A 542 -23.94 -10.89 -18.43
N TRP A 543 -23.72 -12.20 -18.48
CA TRP A 543 -23.39 -13.01 -17.30
C TRP A 543 -21.88 -13.29 -17.15
N TRP A 544 -21.06 -12.96 -18.15
CA TRP A 544 -19.60 -13.13 -18.13
C TRP A 544 -18.91 -11.80 -18.44
N LYS A 545 -18.46 -11.12 -17.41
CA LYS A 545 -17.76 -9.84 -17.48
C LYS A 545 -16.30 -10.04 -17.11
N ASN A 546 -15.42 -9.49 -17.91
CA ASN A 546 -13.98 -9.60 -17.70
C ASN A 546 -13.30 -8.24 -17.76
N SER A 547 -12.11 -8.16 -17.21
CA SER A 547 -11.16 -7.10 -17.49
C SER A 547 -9.76 -7.67 -17.59
N LEU A 548 -8.98 -7.14 -18.51
CA LEU A 548 -7.58 -7.47 -18.70
C LEU A 548 -6.74 -6.22 -18.49
N THR A 549 -5.67 -6.35 -17.70
CA THR A 549 -4.63 -5.32 -17.55
C THR A 549 -3.31 -5.93 -17.98
N LEU A 550 -2.61 -5.26 -18.88
CA LEU A 550 -1.28 -5.62 -19.36
C LEU A 550 -0.32 -4.49 -19.00
N ILE A 551 0.84 -4.80 -18.44
CA ILE A 551 1.88 -3.84 -18.12
C ILE A 551 3.18 -4.36 -18.70
N GLY A 552 3.82 -3.57 -19.56
CA GLY A 552 5.18 -3.83 -20.03
C GLY A 552 6.13 -2.84 -19.36
N ILE A 553 7.22 -3.31 -18.76
CA ILE A 553 8.12 -2.50 -17.93
C ILE A 553 9.56 -2.73 -18.39
N TYR A 554 10.24 -1.64 -18.70
CA TYR A 554 11.70 -1.59 -18.78
C TYR A 554 12.24 -1.20 -17.41
N GLN A 555 13.21 -1.95 -16.93
CA GLN A 555 13.87 -1.77 -15.66
C GLN A 555 15.37 -1.68 -15.87
N ASN A 556 16.04 -0.70 -15.24
CA ASN A 556 17.49 -0.63 -15.16
C ASN A 556 17.90 -0.30 -13.73
N GLN A 557 18.87 -1.01 -13.20
CA GLN A 557 19.40 -0.84 -11.84
C GLN A 557 20.93 -0.86 -11.89
N LYS A 558 21.54 0.20 -11.33
CA LYS A 558 22.99 0.34 -11.29
C LYS A 558 23.48 0.60 -9.87
N ASN A 559 24.51 -0.12 -9.46
CA ASN A 559 25.25 0.14 -8.24
C ASN A 559 26.74 -0.10 -8.50
N SER A 560 27.49 1.00 -8.64
CA SER A 560 28.93 0.96 -8.92
C SER A 560 29.79 0.70 -7.67
N HIS A 561 29.19 0.72 -6.49
CA HIS A 561 29.86 0.60 -5.19
C HIS A 561 29.38 -0.60 -4.35
N PHE A 562 28.72 -1.58 -5.00
CA PHE A 562 28.25 -2.79 -4.31
C PHE A 562 29.42 -3.75 -4.07
N TYR A 563 30.08 -3.63 -2.92
CA TYR A 563 31.25 -4.42 -2.53
C TYR A 563 32.28 -4.55 -3.69
N ASP A 564 32.74 -5.76 -3.98
CA ASP A 564 33.56 -6.14 -5.14
C ASP A 564 32.73 -6.60 -6.36
N LEU A 565 31.42 -6.47 -6.31
CA LEU A 565 30.45 -6.95 -7.30
C LEU A 565 29.60 -5.80 -7.91
N PRO A 566 30.18 -4.75 -8.47
CA PRO A 566 29.41 -3.69 -9.09
C PRO A 566 28.51 -4.25 -10.20
N PHE A 567 27.29 -3.70 -10.32
CA PHE A 567 26.35 -4.12 -11.34
C PHE A 567 25.70 -2.93 -12.07
N ASP A 568 25.39 -3.17 -13.33
CA ASP A 568 24.54 -2.33 -14.18
C ASP A 568 23.67 -3.29 -15.00
N ARG A 569 22.43 -3.51 -14.55
CA ARG A 569 21.55 -4.53 -15.11
C ARG A 569 20.26 -3.94 -15.61
N SER A 570 19.83 -4.38 -16.77
CA SER A 570 18.54 -3.99 -17.36
C SER A 570 17.73 -5.22 -17.78
N ASN A 571 16.44 -5.08 -17.74
CA ASN A 571 15.51 -6.13 -18.15
C ASN A 571 14.19 -5.52 -18.65
N TRP A 572 13.53 -6.25 -19.55
CA TRP A 572 12.11 -6.03 -19.88
C TRP A 572 11.28 -7.13 -19.24
N TYR A 573 10.24 -6.76 -18.51
CA TYR A 573 9.30 -7.73 -18.00
C TYR A 573 7.85 -7.29 -18.21
N GLY A 574 6.95 -8.25 -18.24
CA GLY A 574 5.53 -8.05 -18.43
C GLY A 574 4.74 -8.55 -17.24
N VAL A 575 3.64 -7.85 -16.91
CA VAL A 575 2.61 -8.31 -15.98
C VAL A 575 1.30 -8.36 -16.70
N ALA A 576 0.60 -9.51 -16.61
CA ALA A 576 -0.77 -9.66 -17.09
C ALA A 576 -1.68 -9.98 -15.90
N LYS A 577 -2.74 -9.17 -15.72
CA LYS A 577 -3.76 -9.38 -14.69
C LYS A 577 -5.12 -9.53 -15.35
N TRP A 578 -5.78 -10.65 -15.09
CA TRP A 578 -7.12 -10.96 -15.54
C TRP A 578 -8.10 -11.03 -14.37
N ASN A 579 -9.29 -10.41 -14.52
CA ASN A 579 -10.39 -10.54 -13.57
C ASN A 579 -11.63 -10.99 -14.37
N GLY A 580 -12.20 -12.13 -13.99
CA GLY A 580 -13.40 -12.72 -14.59
C GLY A 580 -14.52 -12.83 -13.56
N ASN A 581 -15.71 -12.35 -13.93
CA ASN A 581 -16.90 -12.37 -13.07
C ASN A 581 -18.03 -13.09 -13.80
N PHE A 582 -18.50 -14.18 -13.22
CA PHE A 582 -19.58 -15.00 -13.74
C PHE A 582 -20.81 -14.83 -12.85
N ILE A 583 -21.86 -14.17 -13.39
CA ILE A 583 -23.10 -13.88 -12.69
C ILE A 583 -24.06 -15.05 -12.89
N ILE A 584 -24.19 -15.90 -11.87
CA ILE A 584 -25.01 -17.12 -11.91
C ILE A 584 -26.36 -16.82 -11.22
N GLY A 585 -27.27 -16.16 -11.97
CA GLY A 585 -28.54 -15.72 -11.43
C GLY A 585 -28.44 -14.52 -10.50
N LYS A 586 -29.40 -14.35 -9.57
CA LYS A 586 -29.51 -13.17 -8.70
C LYS A 586 -28.70 -13.29 -7.41
N HIS A 587 -28.36 -14.49 -7.00
CA HIS A 587 -27.83 -14.76 -5.67
C HIS A 587 -26.43 -15.35 -5.65
N LEU A 588 -25.91 -15.79 -6.80
CA LEU A 588 -24.66 -16.51 -6.88
C LEU A 588 -23.71 -15.85 -7.87
N LEU A 589 -22.48 -15.59 -7.43
CA LEU A 589 -21.41 -15.00 -8.21
C LEU A 589 -20.17 -15.89 -8.11
N LEU A 590 -19.59 -16.26 -9.24
CA LEU A 590 -18.27 -16.87 -9.30
C LEU A 590 -17.27 -15.80 -9.80
N ASN A 591 -16.29 -15.52 -9.01
CA ASN A 591 -15.20 -14.61 -9.34
C ASN A 591 -13.92 -15.42 -9.54
N MET A 592 -13.18 -15.11 -10.57
CA MET A 592 -11.85 -15.66 -10.82
C MET A 592 -10.92 -14.51 -11.14
N ASP A 593 -9.74 -14.52 -10.55
CA ASP A 593 -8.68 -13.56 -10.86
C ASP A 593 -7.34 -14.26 -10.95
N GLY A 594 -6.52 -13.80 -11.88
CA GLY A 594 -5.17 -14.33 -12.09
C GLY A 594 -4.19 -13.22 -12.42
N THR A 595 -2.97 -13.42 -11.99
CA THR A 595 -1.83 -12.55 -12.32
C THR A 595 -0.66 -13.43 -12.72
N ILE A 596 0.04 -13.04 -13.75
CA ILE A 596 1.32 -13.62 -14.17
C ILE A 596 2.30 -12.50 -14.45
N HIS A 597 3.55 -12.67 -14.05
CA HIS A 597 4.67 -11.84 -14.47
C HIS A 597 5.76 -12.68 -15.13
N THR A 598 6.46 -12.08 -16.08
CA THR A 598 7.63 -12.69 -16.69
C THR A 598 8.86 -12.44 -15.83
N LYS A 599 10.00 -13.02 -16.19
CA LYS A 599 11.29 -12.84 -15.49
C LYS A 599 11.58 -11.35 -15.26
N ALA A 600 11.95 -10.98 -14.03
CA ALA A 600 12.34 -9.65 -13.60
C ALA A 600 13.72 -9.69 -12.92
N ILE A 601 14.27 -8.52 -12.56
CA ILE A 601 15.53 -8.41 -11.82
C ILE A 601 15.35 -7.51 -10.59
N GLN A 602 16.17 -7.77 -9.57
CA GLN A 602 16.33 -6.86 -8.45
C GLN A 602 17.81 -6.82 -8.04
N GLY A 603 18.55 -5.83 -8.57
CA GLY A 603 19.99 -5.76 -8.40
C GLY A 603 20.68 -7.03 -8.89
N VAL A 604 21.29 -7.76 -7.98
CA VAL A 604 21.97 -9.03 -8.26
C VAL A 604 21.01 -10.22 -8.39
N ILE A 605 19.77 -10.08 -7.90
CA ILE A 605 18.78 -11.16 -7.83
C ILE A 605 18.03 -11.29 -9.17
N ASP A 606 17.84 -12.52 -9.62
CA ASP A 606 16.93 -12.90 -10.70
C ASP A 606 15.58 -13.35 -10.11
N ILE A 607 14.50 -12.75 -10.59
CA ILE A 607 13.13 -13.11 -10.21
C ILE A 607 12.53 -13.92 -11.36
N PRO A 608 12.26 -15.23 -11.19
CA PRO A 608 11.71 -16.05 -12.25
C PRO A 608 10.26 -15.68 -12.59
N THR A 609 9.77 -16.18 -13.73
CA THR A 609 8.36 -16.07 -14.10
C THR A 609 7.49 -16.77 -13.06
N SER A 610 6.50 -16.07 -12.55
CA SER A 610 5.54 -16.61 -11.57
C SER A 610 4.14 -16.07 -11.84
N GLY A 611 3.13 -16.77 -11.33
CA GLY A 611 1.76 -16.33 -11.43
C GLY A 611 0.82 -17.18 -10.60
N TYR A 612 -0.42 -16.74 -10.47
CA TYR A 612 -1.44 -17.44 -9.72
C TYR A 612 -2.83 -17.28 -10.33
N LEU A 613 -3.71 -18.18 -9.98
CA LEU A 613 -5.13 -18.12 -10.26
C LEU A 613 -5.92 -18.35 -8.97
N ASN A 614 -6.86 -17.45 -8.70
CA ASN A 614 -7.79 -17.52 -7.58
C ASN A 614 -9.20 -17.76 -8.08
N ALA A 615 -10.04 -18.37 -7.25
CA ALA A 615 -11.48 -18.50 -7.49
C ALA A 615 -12.26 -18.27 -6.18
N ALA A 616 -13.40 -17.60 -6.28
CA ALA A 616 -14.27 -17.35 -5.16
C ALA A 616 -15.74 -17.47 -5.56
N LEU A 617 -16.52 -18.27 -4.85
CA LEU A 617 -17.95 -18.40 -5.02
C LEU A 617 -18.64 -17.62 -3.89
N THR A 618 -19.41 -16.59 -4.28
CA THR A 618 -20.14 -15.73 -3.35
C THR A 618 -21.63 -16.00 -3.47
N TRP A 619 -22.26 -16.37 -2.36
CA TRP A 619 -23.70 -16.56 -2.23
C TRP A 619 -24.32 -15.47 -1.37
N LYS A 620 -25.36 -14.81 -1.90
CA LYS A 620 -26.16 -13.76 -1.25
C LYS A 620 -27.59 -14.26 -1.08
N PRO A 621 -27.90 -14.97 0.01
CA PRO A 621 -29.24 -15.61 0.18
C PRO A 621 -30.40 -14.63 0.29
N LEU A 622 -30.11 -13.39 0.71
CA LEU A 622 -31.11 -12.34 0.90
C LEU A 622 -31.07 -11.29 -0.24
N ASN A 623 -32.23 -10.84 -0.69
CA ASN A 623 -32.35 -9.82 -1.75
C ASN A 623 -31.79 -8.43 -1.37
N ASN A 624 -31.33 -8.22 -0.16
CA ASN A 624 -30.90 -6.91 0.38
C ASN A 624 -29.42 -6.84 0.71
N ASP A 625 -28.61 -7.78 0.22
CA ASP A 625 -27.15 -7.88 0.46
C ASP A 625 -26.73 -7.88 1.96
N LYS A 626 -27.66 -8.14 2.87
CA LYS A 626 -27.38 -8.15 4.31
C LYS A 626 -26.56 -9.36 4.74
N LEU A 627 -26.76 -10.50 4.10
CA LEU A 627 -26.04 -11.72 4.39
C LEU A 627 -25.25 -12.16 3.15
N GLN A 628 -23.96 -12.42 3.33
CA GLN A 628 -23.07 -12.92 2.28
C GLN A 628 -22.24 -14.07 2.85
N VAL A 629 -22.21 -15.17 2.11
CA VAL A 629 -21.33 -16.31 2.35
C VAL A 629 -20.38 -16.40 1.16
N LYS A 630 -19.07 -16.51 1.41
CA LYS A 630 -18.06 -16.63 0.35
C LYS A 630 -17.17 -17.82 0.66
N ALA A 631 -17.03 -18.72 -0.30
CA ALA A 631 -16.04 -19.78 -0.30
C ALA A 631 -14.98 -19.45 -1.36
N TYR A 632 -13.70 -19.62 -1.06
CA TYR A 632 -12.63 -19.27 -2.01
C TYR A 632 -11.44 -20.21 -1.96
N CYS A 633 -10.74 -20.28 -3.07
CA CYS A 633 -9.46 -20.94 -3.21
C CYS A 633 -8.47 -19.96 -3.84
N ASN A 634 -7.42 -19.60 -3.11
CA ASN A 634 -6.33 -18.80 -3.65
C ASN A 634 -5.18 -19.71 -4.07
N ASP A 635 -4.56 -19.32 -5.19
CA ASP A 635 -3.47 -20.05 -5.81
C ASP A 635 -3.83 -21.52 -6.05
N ILE A 636 -4.84 -21.73 -6.92
CA ILE A 636 -5.41 -23.06 -7.23
C ILE A 636 -4.34 -24.06 -7.66
N PHE A 637 -3.32 -23.58 -8.38
CA PHE A 637 -2.26 -24.42 -8.95
C PHE A 637 -1.02 -24.54 -8.07
N LYS A 638 -0.96 -23.87 -6.92
CA LYS A 638 0.23 -23.76 -6.06
C LYS A 638 1.45 -23.21 -6.84
N SER A 639 1.19 -22.21 -7.68
CA SER A 639 2.17 -21.66 -8.60
C SER A 639 2.80 -20.36 -8.14
N THR A 640 2.35 -19.84 -6.99
CA THR A 640 2.99 -18.68 -6.33
C THR A 640 4.16 -19.18 -5.51
N GLU A 641 5.32 -19.18 -6.12
CA GLU A 641 6.56 -19.46 -5.44
C GLU A 641 7.32 -18.15 -5.22
N ASN A 642 7.90 -17.98 -4.03
CA ASN A 642 8.80 -16.88 -3.77
C ASN A 642 10.23 -17.41 -3.90
N TYR A 643 10.98 -16.83 -4.83
CA TYR A 643 12.34 -17.22 -5.13
C TYR A 643 13.32 -16.11 -4.79
N LEU A 644 14.43 -16.47 -4.18
CA LEU A 644 15.65 -15.71 -4.21
C LEU A 644 16.64 -16.52 -5.06
N HIS A 645 16.96 -16.02 -6.26
CA HIS A 645 17.98 -16.60 -7.10
C HIS A 645 19.05 -15.56 -7.35
N ASP A 646 20.12 -15.61 -6.58
CA ASP A 646 21.34 -14.81 -6.81
C ASP A 646 22.43 -15.72 -7.36
N THR A 647 22.65 -15.64 -8.66
CA THR A 647 23.73 -16.35 -9.36
C THR A 647 24.66 -15.37 -10.07
N TYR A 648 24.66 -14.10 -9.66
CA TYR A 648 25.41 -13.04 -10.32
C TYR A 648 26.90 -13.11 -9.98
N LYS A 649 27.74 -13.17 -11.03
CA LYS A 649 29.23 -13.11 -10.93
C LYS A 649 29.84 -14.04 -9.87
N GLY A 650 29.39 -15.30 -9.82
CA GLY A 650 29.96 -16.30 -8.92
C GLY A 650 29.32 -16.38 -7.54
N GLN A 651 28.37 -15.51 -7.23
CA GLN A 651 27.44 -15.72 -6.12
C GLN A 651 26.52 -16.89 -6.42
N HIS A 652 26.16 -17.68 -5.42
CA HIS A 652 25.17 -18.74 -5.58
C HIS A 652 24.34 -18.86 -4.31
N VAL A 653 23.17 -18.23 -4.34
CA VAL A 653 22.19 -18.25 -3.25
C VAL A 653 20.84 -18.51 -3.86
N ILE A 654 20.30 -19.69 -3.66
CA ILE A 654 18.96 -20.07 -4.10
C ILE A 654 18.13 -20.36 -2.85
N ASN A 655 17.00 -19.68 -2.71
CA ASN A 655 16.01 -19.94 -1.69
C ASN A 655 14.63 -20.00 -2.34
N GLU A 656 13.99 -21.15 -2.27
CA GLU A 656 12.68 -21.41 -2.84
C GLU A 656 11.68 -21.66 -1.73
N THR A 657 10.63 -20.85 -1.69
CA THR A 657 9.57 -20.98 -0.68
C THR A 657 8.36 -21.66 -1.25
N HIS A 658 7.94 -22.72 -0.60
CA HIS A 658 6.78 -23.54 -0.97
C HIS A 658 5.62 -23.35 0.01
N LYS A 659 4.48 -22.92 -0.53
CA LYS A 659 3.23 -22.71 0.21
C LYS A 659 2.10 -23.54 -0.39
N ASP A 660 1.22 -24.04 0.48
CA ASP A 660 -0.01 -24.67 0.02
C ASP A 660 -1.02 -23.63 -0.49
N ARG A 661 -1.94 -24.09 -1.35
CA ARG A 661 -3.12 -23.28 -1.73
C ARG A 661 -3.93 -22.89 -0.49
N THR A 662 -4.55 -21.73 -0.53
CA THR A 662 -5.40 -21.27 0.57
C THR A 662 -6.85 -21.58 0.25
N LEU A 663 -7.51 -22.40 1.05
CA LEU A 663 -8.96 -22.60 1.05
C LEU A 663 -9.58 -21.76 2.16
N GLY A 664 -10.67 -21.07 1.88
CA GLY A 664 -11.31 -20.25 2.90
C GLY A 664 -12.81 -20.15 2.75
N ILE A 665 -13.44 -19.82 3.87
CA ILE A 665 -14.86 -19.47 3.96
C ILE A 665 -15.00 -18.20 4.77
N SER A 666 -15.88 -17.29 4.36
CA SER A 666 -16.24 -16.11 5.13
C SER A 666 -17.75 -15.91 5.19
N LEU A 667 -18.20 -15.34 6.30
CA LEU A 667 -19.56 -14.94 6.56
C LEU A 667 -19.60 -13.45 6.89
N THR A 668 -20.42 -12.69 6.19
CA THR A 668 -20.63 -11.27 6.42
C THR A 668 -22.10 -11.02 6.70
N TYR A 669 -22.41 -10.38 7.83
CA TYR A 669 -23.76 -9.92 8.18
C TYR A 669 -23.76 -8.40 8.36
N ARG A 670 -24.66 -7.71 7.62
CA ARG A 670 -24.82 -6.26 7.65
C ARG A 670 -26.19 -5.89 8.19
N PHE A 671 -26.23 -4.92 9.09
CA PHE A 671 -27.48 -4.45 9.68
C PHE A 671 -27.57 -2.93 9.67
N GLY A 672 -28.78 -2.41 9.80
CA GLY A 672 -29.06 -0.98 9.75
C GLY A 672 -28.91 -0.39 8.34
N GLY A 673 -28.68 0.90 8.27
CA GLY A 673 -28.56 1.67 7.04
C GLY A 673 -29.83 2.42 6.68
N TYR A 674 -29.63 3.61 6.05
CA TYR A 674 -30.69 4.45 5.54
C TYR A 674 -31.06 3.98 4.13
N LYS A 675 -32.34 3.60 3.91
CA LYS A 675 -32.91 3.62 2.57
C LYS A 675 -33.24 5.07 2.25
N ALA A 676 -32.46 5.72 1.38
CA ALA A 676 -32.94 6.95 0.79
C ALA A 676 -34.36 6.69 0.25
N LYS A 677 -35.38 7.38 0.75
CA LYS A 677 -36.65 7.46 0.04
C LYS A 677 -36.30 7.93 -1.36
N GLN A 678 -36.55 7.11 -2.35
CA GLN A 678 -36.62 7.61 -3.71
C GLN A 678 -37.71 8.67 -3.65
N HIS A 679 -37.30 9.94 -3.66
CA HIS A 679 -38.23 11.00 -3.99
C HIS A 679 -38.67 10.66 -5.41
N GLU A 680 -39.95 10.31 -5.58
CA GLU A 680 -40.59 10.31 -6.87
C GLU A 680 -40.22 11.65 -7.49
N LYS A 681 -39.55 11.63 -8.63
CA LYS A 681 -39.37 12.84 -9.41
C LYS A 681 -40.76 13.37 -9.70
N VAL A 682 -41.10 14.49 -9.09
CA VAL A 682 -42.31 15.22 -9.48
C VAL A 682 -42.15 15.49 -10.98
N ASP A 683 -43.05 14.95 -11.76
CA ASP A 683 -43.06 15.16 -13.21
C ASP A 683 -43.37 16.65 -13.47
N THR A 684 -42.32 17.41 -13.68
CA THR A 684 -42.40 18.83 -14.01
C THR A 684 -42.52 19.10 -15.52
N SER A 685 -42.65 18.03 -16.33
CA SER A 685 -42.73 18.17 -17.80
C SER A 685 -43.87 19.05 -18.30
N ARG A 686 -44.90 19.26 -17.50
CA ARG A 686 -46.03 20.17 -17.79
C ARG A 686 -45.83 21.63 -17.35
N TYR A 687 -44.75 21.93 -16.62
CA TYR A 687 -44.55 23.29 -16.06
C TYR A 687 -43.60 24.15 -16.88
N GLY A 688 -43.05 23.64 -17.98
CA GLY A 688 -42.21 24.45 -18.91
C GLY A 688 -40.93 24.98 -18.26
N ILE A 689 -40.42 24.34 -17.21
CA ILE A 689 -39.16 24.70 -16.52
C ILE A 689 -38.09 23.64 -16.78
#